data_f973f757d109093fa0e2656812d1312c
#
_entry.id   f973f757d109093fa0e2656812d1312c
#
_cell.length_a   1.000
_cell.length_b   1.000
_cell.length_c   1.000
_cell.angle_alpha   90.00
_cell.angle_beta   90.00
_cell.angle_gamma   90.00
#
_symmetry.space_group_name_H-M   'P 1'
#
loop_
_entity.id
_entity.type
_entity.pdbx_description
1 polymer ?
#
loop_
_entity_poly.entity_id
_entity_poly.type
_entity_poly.pdbx_seq_one_letter_code
_entity_poly.pdbx_strand_id
1 'polypeptide(L)'
;MTTYLHTSTFNVYFSGVYTGKIHFTEQQIMLAKVDPRRRTQMQDNVLDGQFKTVLPLQKIHKHLDAYANAEWAEDEVVLSNGDIYQKHIQYQAQIEGRELTSQVWALRKETALDIVTLDGEIIAFLTPNRYGIELMVKAGYEKLTPLVVYDDPLLSKAEYGVNDLGTDLIPMRDGVKLATDVFLPEGIKPGTKLPTILVRTCYDRNGKKEIFMRWANKGYAVVSQDVRGRADSEGELIPFYNERDDGYDTIDWIIAQEWSDGNVGMWGASYLGFVVVAAATSGHPNLKAVVDEVNVGSPFVDTVRKGGTLCSWPLLSWTLAQSVGTRTDFDIFGGITVNPEAAVDARPIKEIPQQMIGKTSGPWDLWSQHPEYDDFWKNCTFTERGDQVQVPMYVISGWYDGDSAGVSETWRMLTEHDVPNRKIRLGAWEHGPNRARDYEGVSFGNDAVVYDYDVSVLRWFDRFLKGIPNGIEQEPRASYYVVGENQWRTSADWTPAEATTSSFYLSSGGRANSGQGDGQLLAAPEEHSPEDTYIYNPHDPMNDRGEREPENLRKYELRNDILVYTSDILTDELTVAGELSAVIYAASTGKDTDWVVTLSDVNEQGDSIRLSNYIVRAKYRHGLEAPELLIPGQVEKYDIFMPNIAHRFAVGHRIRFSITSSSKFVAFPNTNTGSNPYEDSEAITVLQTVYHNREYPSHVKLPVVPNA
;
A
#
# COMPACT_ATOMS: atom_id res chain seq x y z
N MET A 1 41.04 -10.27 -11.84
CA MET A 1 39.60 -10.57 -11.76
C MET A 1 38.71 -9.32 -11.82
N THR A 2 39.19 -8.16 -11.45
CA THR A 2 38.44 -6.88 -11.38
C THR A 2 37.91 -6.36 -12.73
N THR A 3 38.51 -6.73 -13.85
CA THR A 3 38.12 -6.23 -15.20
C THR A 3 36.85 -6.84 -15.77
N TYR A 4 36.31 -7.88 -15.14
CA TYR A 4 35.27 -8.72 -15.75
C TYR A 4 33.86 -8.07 -15.75
N LEU A 5 33.48 -7.33 -14.71
CA LEU A 5 32.19 -6.64 -14.67
C LEU A 5 32.19 -5.34 -15.46
N HIS A 6 33.33 -4.66 -15.56
CA HIS A 6 33.47 -3.39 -16.28
C HIS A 6 33.32 -3.47 -17.81
N THR A 7 33.27 -4.70 -18.37
CA THR A 7 33.07 -4.94 -19.80
C THR A 7 31.98 -5.96 -20.09
N SER A 8 31.07 -6.18 -19.09
CA SER A 8 30.02 -7.20 -19.20
C SER A 8 28.80 -6.68 -19.94
N THR A 9 28.17 -7.59 -20.68
CA THR A 9 26.88 -7.36 -21.34
C THR A 9 25.81 -8.23 -20.68
N PHE A 10 24.65 -7.61 -20.40
CA PHE A 10 23.52 -8.26 -19.78
C PHE A 10 22.27 -8.12 -20.66
N ASN A 11 21.52 -9.18 -20.79
CA ASN A 11 20.15 -9.13 -21.29
C ASN A 11 19.25 -8.55 -20.20
N VAL A 12 18.30 -7.67 -20.57
CA VAL A 12 17.37 -7.04 -19.63
C VAL A 12 15.98 -7.57 -19.84
N TYR A 13 15.34 -7.94 -18.74
CA TYR A 13 13.95 -8.40 -18.70
C TYR A 13 13.14 -7.58 -17.70
N PHE A 14 11.87 -7.34 -18.02
CA PHE A 14 10.92 -6.77 -17.10
C PHE A 14 9.62 -7.59 -17.13
N SER A 15 9.20 -8.11 -15.95
CA SER A 15 7.99 -8.96 -15.87
C SER A 15 7.99 -10.12 -16.89
N GLY A 16 9.13 -10.78 -17.06
CA GLY A 16 9.33 -11.86 -18.03
C GLY A 16 9.44 -11.43 -19.50
N VAL A 17 9.36 -10.14 -19.80
CA VAL A 17 9.46 -9.59 -21.16
C VAL A 17 10.90 -9.11 -21.40
N TYR A 18 11.53 -9.60 -22.47
CA TYR A 18 12.84 -9.08 -22.88
C TYR A 18 12.72 -7.64 -23.37
N THR A 19 13.48 -6.72 -22.76
CA THR A 19 13.39 -5.27 -23.03
C THR A 19 14.66 -4.70 -23.67
N GLY A 20 15.77 -5.45 -23.69
CA GLY A 20 16.99 -4.97 -24.33
C GLY A 20 18.27 -5.52 -23.73
N LYS A 21 19.37 -4.79 -23.93
CA LYS A 21 20.69 -5.11 -23.40
C LYS A 21 21.32 -3.92 -22.74
N ILE A 22 22.08 -4.19 -21.69
CA ILE A 22 22.96 -3.21 -21.03
C ILE A 22 24.39 -3.71 -21.21
N HIS A 23 25.28 -2.79 -21.59
CA HIS A 23 26.70 -3.02 -21.67
C HIS A 23 27.42 -1.98 -20.79
N PHE A 24 28.11 -2.46 -19.76
CA PHE A 24 28.99 -1.62 -18.97
C PHE A 24 30.32 -1.44 -19.66
N THR A 25 30.83 -0.21 -19.66
CA THR A 25 32.23 0.11 -20.03
C THR A 25 32.87 0.82 -18.85
N GLU A 26 34.20 0.99 -18.86
CA GLU A 26 34.88 1.71 -17.79
C GLU A 26 34.37 3.15 -17.59
N GLN A 27 33.85 3.78 -18.63
CA GLN A 27 33.48 5.19 -18.64
C GLN A 27 31.98 5.44 -18.64
N GLN A 28 31.16 4.51 -19.14
CA GLN A 28 29.74 4.74 -19.36
C GLN A 28 28.93 3.46 -19.44
N ILE A 29 27.62 3.62 -19.35
CA ILE A 29 26.63 2.55 -19.55
C ILE A 29 26.04 2.72 -20.94
N MET A 30 26.11 1.66 -21.75
CA MET A 30 25.46 1.61 -23.06
C MET A 30 24.20 0.76 -22.97
N LEU A 31 23.12 1.22 -23.59
CA LEU A 31 21.84 0.54 -23.61
C LEU A 31 21.36 0.31 -25.04
N ALA A 32 20.99 -0.94 -25.37
CA ALA A 32 20.25 -1.29 -26.56
C ALA A 32 18.80 -1.67 -26.17
N LYS A 33 17.88 -0.73 -26.33
CA LYS A 33 16.46 -0.94 -25.98
C LYS A 33 15.71 -1.61 -27.14
N VAL A 34 14.89 -2.60 -26.82
CA VAL A 34 13.92 -3.17 -27.76
C VAL A 34 12.71 -2.24 -27.80
N ASP A 35 12.31 -1.82 -29.00
CA ASP A 35 11.03 -1.13 -29.17
C ASP A 35 9.89 -2.06 -28.75
N PRO A 36 9.12 -1.73 -27.72
CA PRO A 36 8.03 -2.59 -27.23
C PRO A 36 6.96 -2.84 -28.29
N ARG A 37 6.81 -1.94 -29.27
CA ARG A 37 5.84 -2.06 -30.37
C ARG A 37 6.26 -3.10 -31.38
N ARG A 38 7.56 -3.20 -31.74
CA ARG A 38 8.05 -4.06 -32.82
C ARG A 38 8.84 -5.29 -32.36
N ARG A 39 9.27 -5.36 -31.09
CA ARG A 39 10.10 -6.41 -30.47
C ARG A 39 11.41 -6.76 -31.21
N THR A 40 11.68 -6.19 -32.36
CA THR A 40 12.81 -6.57 -33.25
C THR A 40 13.81 -5.45 -33.51
N GLN A 41 13.45 -4.20 -33.24
CA GLN A 41 14.39 -3.07 -33.44
C GLN A 41 15.09 -2.71 -32.12
N MET A 42 16.42 -2.83 -32.14
CA MET A 42 17.28 -2.33 -31.07
C MET A 42 17.87 -0.98 -31.49
N GLN A 43 17.81 0.01 -30.64
CA GLN A 43 18.56 1.26 -30.79
C GLN A 43 19.68 1.28 -29.78
N ASP A 44 20.92 1.47 -30.24
CA ASP A 44 22.07 1.65 -29.37
C ASP A 44 22.16 3.14 -28.94
N ASN A 45 21.98 3.39 -27.65
CA ASN A 45 22.08 4.73 -27.08
C ASN A 45 22.97 4.71 -25.84
N VAL A 46 23.69 5.81 -25.62
CA VAL A 46 24.32 6.08 -24.31
C VAL A 46 23.22 6.32 -23.30
N LEU A 47 23.32 5.73 -22.11
CA LEU A 47 22.38 5.97 -21.03
C LEU A 47 22.47 7.46 -20.65
N ASP A 48 21.51 8.23 -21.07
CA ASP A 48 21.30 9.59 -20.60
C ASP A 48 20.28 9.62 -19.45
N GLY A 49 20.16 10.74 -18.75
CA GLY A 49 19.24 10.91 -17.61
C GLY A 49 17.76 10.77 -17.94
N GLN A 50 17.37 10.46 -19.19
CA GLN A 50 15.99 10.28 -19.63
C GLN A 50 15.54 8.81 -19.59
N PHE A 51 16.46 7.87 -19.40
CA PHE A 51 16.11 6.44 -19.33
C PHE A 51 15.49 6.07 -17.98
N LYS A 52 14.21 5.75 -18.00
CA LYS A 52 13.48 5.28 -16.83
C LYS A 52 13.70 3.77 -16.66
N THR A 53 14.41 3.35 -15.64
CA THR A 53 14.59 1.96 -15.20
C THR A 53 14.41 1.90 -13.69
N VAL A 54 13.88 0.81 -13.19
CA VAL A 54 13.79 0.55 -11.75
C VAL A 54 15.15 0.09 -11.22
N LEU A 55 15.95 -0.61 -12.05
CA LEU A 55 17.33 -0.96 -11.72
C LEU A 55 18.18 0.29 -11.50
N PRO A 56 18.87 0.43 -10.37
CA PRO A 56 19.69 1.60 -10.08
C PRO A 56 21.04 1.52 -10.82
N LEU A 57 21.02 1.58 -12.16
CA LEU A 57 22.15 1.33 -13.04
C LEU A 57 23.36 2.21 -12.73
N GLN A 58 23.15 3.48 -12.41
CA GLN A 58 24.24 4.37 -12.03
C GLN A 58 24.91 3.97 -10.70
N LYS A 59 24.10 3.53 -9.71
CA LYS A 59 24.61 2.99 -8.44
C LYS A 59 25.40 1.72 -8.70
N ILE A 60 24.88 0.79 -9.52
CA ILE A 60 25.56 -0.44 -9.89
C ILE A 60 26.91 -0.13 -10.55
N HIS A 61 26.93 0.74 -11.57
CA HIS A 61 28.15 1.12 -12.28
C HIS A 61 29.19 1.76 -11.37
N LYS A 62 28.76 2.67 -10.49
CA LYS A 62 29.64 3.33 -9.51
C LYS A 62 30.32 2.37 -8.54
N HIS A 63 29.69 1.23 -8.25
CA HIS A 63 30.14 0.27 -7.24
C HIS A 63 30.55 -1.09 -7.83
N LEU A 64 30.81 -1.19 -9.16
CA LEU A 64 31.23 -2.45 -9.81
C LEU A 64 32.43 -3.09 -9.13
N ASP A 65 33.42 -2.31 -8.68
CA ASP A 65 34.58 -2.83 -7.95
C ASP A 65 34.20 -3.45 -6.61
N ALA A 66 33.26 -2.87 -5.88
CA ALA A 66 32.77 -3.43 -4.62
C ALA A 66 32.12 -4.78 -4.84
N TYR A 67 31.31 -4.92 -5.88
CA TYR A 67 30.67 -6.18 -6.25
C TYR A 67 31.67 -7.23 -6.75
N ALA A 68 32.63 -6.85 -7.58
CA ALA A 68 33.61 -7.75 -8.18
C ALA A 68 34.64 -8.30 -7.19
N ASN A 69 34.96 -7.53 -6.13
CA ASN A 69 35.94 -7.91 -5.11
C ASN A 69 35.31 -8.56 -3.88
N ALA A 70 33.99 -8.73 -3.85
CA ALA A 70 33.30 -9.36 -2.74
C ALA A 70 33.53 -10.88 -2.72
N GLU A 71 33.75 -11.43 -1.53
CA GLU A 71 33.84 -12.87 -1.33
C GLU A 71 32.43 -13.44 -1.06
N TRP A 72 31.77 -13.91 -2.11
CA TRP A 72 30.42 -14.49 -2.08
C TRP A 72 30.43 -15.94 -1.55
N ALA A 73 30.92 -16.15 -0.32
CA ALA A 73 31.07 -17.48 0.26
C ALA A 73 30.28 -17.67 1.58
N GLU A 74 30.34 -16.70 2.44
CA GLU A 74 29.67 -16.71 3.74
C GLU A 74 28.14 -16.53 3.62
N ASP A 75 27.38 -16.71 4.71
CA ASP A 75 25.94 -16.51 4.71
C ASP A 75 25.54 -15.03 4.63
N GLU A 76 26.46 -14.16 5.02
CA GLU A 76 26.34 -12.71 4.91
C GLU A 76 27.59 -12.09 4.30
N VAL A 77 27.43 -11.14 3.40
CA VAL A 77 28.52 -10.42 2.73
C VAL A 77 28.32 -8.93 2.91
N VAL A 78 29.31 -8.27 3.49
CA VAL A 78 29.35 -6.80 3.64
C VAL A 78 30.27 -6.22 2.59
N LEU A 79 29.73 -5.41 1.70
CA LEU A 79 30.48 -4.75 0.65
C LEU A 79 31.24 -3.51 1.15
N SER A 80 32.28 -3.12 0.44
CA SER A 80 33.07 -1.91 0.77
C SER A 80 32.27 -0.60 0.73
N ASN A 81 31.11 -0.59 0.06
CA ASN A 81 30.16 0.53 0.03
C ASN A 81 29.14 0.52 1.19
N GLY A 82 29.25 -0.46 2.10
CA GLY A 82 28.38 -0.63 3.25
C GLY A 82 27.07 -1.38 2.97
N ASP A 83 26.84 -1.87 1.75
CA ASP A 83 25.70 -2.73 1.47
C ASP A 83 25.91 -4.10 2.08
N ILE A 84 24.86 -4.67 2.70
CA ILE A 84 24.86 -5.99 3.34
C ILE A 84 23.95 -6.91 2.54
N TYR A 85 24.49 -8.08 2.17
CA TYR A 85 23.78 -9.11 1.42
C TYR A 85 23.72 -10.40 2.23
N GLN A 86 22.56 -11.05 2.24
CA GLN A 86 22.39 -12.38 2.87
C GLN A 86 22.01 -13.41 1.84
N LYS A 87 22.50 -14.64 2.00
CA LYS A 87 22.04 -15.78 1.20
C LYS A 87 20.53 -15.92 1.31
N HIS A 88 19.88 -16.18 0.17
CA HIS A 88 18.46 -16.36 0.08
C HIS A 88 18.12 -17.68 -0.63
N ILE A 89 17.67 -17.66 -1.86
CA ILE A 89 17.22 -18.82 -2.62
C ILE A 89 18.28 -19.27 -3.65
N GLN A 90 18.25 -20.54 -4.02
CA GLN A 90 19.09 -21.13 -5.06
C GLN A 90 18.22 -21.54 -6.26
N TYR A 91 18.79 -21.42 -7.45
CA TYR A 91 18.21 -21.93 -8.69
C TYR A 91 19.14 -22.96 -9.32
N GLN A 92 18.55 -24.06 -9.83
CA GLN A 92 19.28 -25.14 -10.49
C GLN A 92 18.77 -25.31 -11.91
N ALA A 93 19.69 -25.45 -12.86
CA ALA A 93 19.35 -25.69 -14.25
C ALA A 93 20.43 -26.46 -14.99
N GLN A 94 20.01 -27.19 -16.06
CA GLN A 94 20.93 -27.79 -17.01
C GLN A 94 21.29 -26.74 -18.07
N ILE A 95 22.58 -26.38 -18.13
CA ILE A 95 23.12 -25.45 -19.14
C ILE A 95 24.29 -26.15 -19.84
N GLU A 96 24.20 -26.25 -21.15
CA GLU A 96 25.21 -26.93 -21.98
C GLU A 96 25.58 -28.35 -21.49
N GLY A 97 24.58 -29.07 -20.97
CA GLY A 97 24.76 -30.45 -20.46
C GLY A 97 25.41 -30.55 -19.06
N ARG A 98 25.58 -29.42 -18.36
CA ARG A 98 26.07 -29.38 -16.97
C ARG A 98 24.93 -28.90 -16.06
N GLU A 99 24.81 -29.57 -14.92
CA GLU A 99 23.96 -29.09 -13.84
C GLU A 99 24.67 -27.98 -13.08
N LEU A 100 24.09 -26.81 -13.05
CA LEU A 100 24.61 -25.63 -12.38
C LEU A 100 23.67 -25.16 -11.30
N THR A 101 24.20 -24.61 -10.21
CA THR A 101 23.44 -24.06 -9.10
C THR A 101 23.88 -22.62 -8.83
N SER A 102 22.97 -21.68 -8.95
CA SER A 102 23.23 -20.28 -8.59
C SER A 102 22.74 -19.96 -7.19
N GLN A 103 23.27 -18.87 -6.62
CA GLN A 103 22.86 -18.32 -5.32
C GLN A 103 22.32 -16.92 -5.49
N VAL A 104 21.12 -16.67 -5.02
CA VAL A 104 20.57 -15.31 -4.88
C VAL A 104 21.00 -14.72 -3.54
N TRP A 105 21.42 -13.48 -3.57
CA TRP A 105 21.84 -12.68 -2.43
C TRP A 105 20.86 -11.52 -2.26
N ALA A 106 20.17 -11.51 -1.14
CA ALA A 106 19.14 -10.52 -0.81
C ALA A 106 19.78 -9.28 -0.16
N LEU A 107 19.59 -8.11 -0.73
CA LEU A 107 20.04 -6.85 -0.11
C LEU A 107 19.22 -6.54 1.14
N ARG A 108 19.93 -6.25 2.23
CA ARG A 108 19.37 -5.84 3.53
C ARG A 108 19.27 -4.31 3.60
N LYS A 109 18.25 -3.73 2.91
CA LYS A 109 17.98 -2.28 2.86
C LYS A 109 16.52 -2.01 2.47
N GLU A 110 16.14 -0.73 2.55
CA GLU A 110 14.80 -0.24 2.20
C GLU A 110 14.42 -0.45 0.73
N THR A 111 15.39 -0.54 -0.18
CA THR A 111 15.12 -0.83 -1.60
C THR A 111 15.90 -2.05 -2.04
N ALA A 112 15.20 -3.11 -2.43
CA ALA A 112 15.83 -4.35 -2.86
C ALA A 112 16.61 -4.17 -4.18
N LEU A 113 17.87 -4.58 -4.15
CA LEU A 113 18.72 -4.80 -5.32
C LEU A 113 19.44 -6.12 -5.11
N ASP A 114 18.85 -7.20 -5.56
CA ASP A 114 19.40 -8.52 -5.31
C ASP A 114 20.43 -8.89 -6.39
N ILE A 115 21.32 -9.78 -6.02
CA ILE A 115 22.43 -10.25 -6.87
C ILE A 115 22.32 -11.77 -7.02
N VAL A 116 22.63 -12.29 -8.20
CA VAL A 116 22.75 -13.73 -8.45
C VAL A 116 24.19 -14.06 -8.81
N THR A 117 24.74 -15.03 -8.10
CA THR A 117 26.11 -15.52 -8.36
C THR A 117 26.10 -16.98 -8.82
N LEU A 118 27.10 -17.35 -9.62
CA LEU A 118 27.45 -18.72 -9.99
C LEU A 118 28.94 -18.90 -9.75
N ASP A 119 29.31 -19.87 -8.92
CA ASP A 119 30.73 -20.14 -8.55
C ASP A 119 31.49 -18.89 -8.07
N GLY A 120 30.78 -17.99 -7.34
CA GLY A 120 31.33 -16.72 -6.84
C GLY A 120 31.34 -15.57 -7.87
N GLU A 121 30.98 -15.80 -9.13
CA GLU A 121 30.85 -14.75 -10.15
C GLU A 121 29.44 -14.23 -10.26
N ILE A 122 29.29 -12.91 -10.39
CA ILE A 122 27.97 -12.30 -10.59
C ILE A 122 27.47 -12.58 -12.02
N ILE A 123 26.27 -13.18 -12.11
CA ILE A 123 25.59 -13.45 -13.36
C ILE A 123 24.36 -12.58 -13.57
N ALA A 124 23.77 -12.00 -12.51
CA ALA A 124 22.60 -11.12 -12.63
C ALA A 124 22.49 -10.11 -11.49
N PHE A 125 21.78 -9.02 -11.77
CA PHE A 125 21.22 -8.07 -10.82
C PHE A 125 19.73 -7.94 -11.04
N LEU A 126 18.94 -7.79 -9.98
CA LEU A 126 17.49 -7.66 -10.11
C LEU A 126 16.90 -6.77 -9.02
N THR A 127 15.80 -6.11 -9.37
CA THR A 127 14.99 -5.29 -8.47
C THR A 127 13.54 -5.73 -8.58
N PRO A 128 13.01 -6.44 -7.58
CA PRO A 128 11.59 -6.76 -7.50
C PRO A 128 10.78 -5.53 -7.06
N ASN A 129 9.57 -5.44 -7.57
CA ASN A 129 8.59 -4.40 -7.21
C ASN A 129 7.16 -4.87 -7.56
N ARG A 130 6.14 -4.03 -7.30
CA ARG A 130 4.74 -4.39 -7.62
C ARG A 130 4.45 -4.68 -9.10
N TYR A 131 5.25 -4.16 -10.00
CA TYR A 131 5.04 -4.38 -11.44
C TYR A 131 5.79 -5.61 -11.97
N GLY A 132 6.55 -6.28 -11.12
CA GLY A 132 7.33 -7.47 -11.45
C GLY A 132 8.82 -7.29 -11.16
N ILE A 133 9.61 -8.19 -11.71
CA ILE A 133 11.06 -8.17 -11.58
C ILE A 133 11.66 -7.42 -12.76
N GLU A 134 12.43 -6.37 -12.50
CA GLU A 134 13.39 -5.88 -13.48
C GLU A 134 14.74 -6.54 -13.23
N LEU A 135 15.21 -7.29 -14.22
CA LEU A 135 16.39 -8.15 -14.10
C LEU A 135 17.33 -7.93 -15.28
N MET A 136 18.63 -7.76 -15.00
CA MET A 136 19.68 -7.87 -15.99
C MET A 136 20.52 -9.12 -15.72
N VAL A 137 20.70 -9.98 -16.74
CA VAL A 137 21.38 -11.29 -16.63
C VAL A 137 22.34 -11.52 -17.77
N LYS A 138 23.48 -12.15 -17.52
CA LYS A 138 24.38 -12.63 -18.57
C LYS A 138 23.65 -13.63 -19.44
N ALA A 139 23.78 -13.49 -20.78
CA ALA A 139 23.10 -14.36 -21.74
C ALA A 139 23.40 -15.84 -21.48
N GLY A 140 22.36 -16.67 -21.51
CA GLY A 140 22.44 -18.12 -21.27
C GLY A 140 22.25 -18.56 -19.83
N TYR A 141 22.18 -17.61 -18.86
CA TYR A 141 21.98 -17.91 -17.45
C TYR A 141 20.59 -17.55 -16.92
N GLU A 142 19.64 -17.23 -17.81
CA GLU A 142 18.28 -16.83 -17.47
C GLU A 142 17.58 -17.84 -16.55
N LYS A 143 17.77 -19.14 -16.79
CA LYS A 143 17.20 -20.24 -15.98
C LYS A 143 17.79 -20.40 -14.59
N LEU A 144 18.89 -19.72 -14.31
CA LEU A 144 19.55 -19.68 -12.99
C LEU A 144 19.18 -18.43 -12.20
N THR A 145 18.05 -17.78 -12.52
CA THR A 145 17.60 -16.56 -11.90
C THR A 145 16.09 -16.63 -11.57
N PRO A 146 15.55 -15.72 -10.77
CA PRO A 146 14.11 -15.62 -10.53
C PRO A 146 13.25 -15.49 -11.80
N LEU A 147 13.84 -15.27 -12.97
CA LEU A 147 13.11 -15.21 -14.25
C LEU A 147 12.31 -16.49 -14.54
N VAL A 148 12.71 -17.62 -13.95
CA VAL A 148 12.01 -18.91 -14.09
C VAL A 148 10.57 -18.90 -13.62
N VAL A 149 10.17 -17.95 -12.76
CA VAL A 149 8.76 -17.82 -12.33
C VAL A 149 7.82 -17.53 -13.50
N TYR A 150 8.35 -17.02 -14.63
CA TYR A 150 7.58 -16.78 -15.85
C TYR A 150 7.58 -17.98 -16.82
N ASP A 151 8.26 -19.07 -16.50
CA ASP A 151 8.35 -20.26 -17.36
C ASP A 151 7.15 -21.21 -17.21
N ASP A 152 6.27 -20.99 -16.21
CA ASP A 152 5.08 -21.82 -16.00
C ASP A 152 4.26 -21.92 -17.29
N PRO A 153 3.99 -23.14 -17.80
CA PRO A 153 3.24 -23.35 -19.05
C PRO A 153 1.77 -22.87 -18.98
N LEU A 154 1.24 -22.66 -17.77
CA LEU A 154 -0.11 -22.15 -17.52
C LEU A 154 -0.16 -20.62 -17.39
N LEU A 155 0.91 -19.92 -17.77
CA LEU A 155 0.95 -18.47 -17.85
C LEU A 155 0.94 -17.99 -19.30
N SER A 156 0.24 -16.88 -19.56
CA SER A 156 0.35 -16.16 -20.82
C SER A 156 1.76 -15.67 -21.07
N LYS A 157 2.34 -16.09 -22.20
CA LYS A 157 3.71 -15.73 -22.60
C LYS A 157 3.76 -14.40 -23.34
N ALA A 158 4.88 -13.71 -23.24
CA ALA A 158 5.14 -12.46 -23.96
C ALA A 158 5.53 -12.74 -25.42
N GLU A 159 4.56 -13.04 -26.28
CA GLU A 159 4.76 -13.49 -27.66
C GLU A 159 4.46 -12.41 -28.70
N TYR A 160 3.72 -11.36 -28.32
CA TYR A 160 3.20 -10.37 -29.26
C TYR A 160 3.99 -9.04 -29.19
N GLY A 161 4.05 -8.33 -30.33
CA GLY A 161 4.34 -6.91 -30.34
C GLY A 161 3.13 -6.11 -29.80
N VAL A 162 3.20 -4.79 -29.85
CA VAL A 162 2.11 -3.90 -29.40
C VAL A 162 1.74 -2.94 -30.52
N ASN A 163 0.49 -2.98 -30.93
CA ASN A 163 -0.14 -2.00 -31.82
C ASN A 163 -0.84 -0.95 -30.95
N ASP A 164 -0.34 0.28 -30.99
CA ASP A 164 -0.89 1.45 -30.30
C ASP A 164 -1.90 2.12 -31.24
N LEU A 165 -3.19 2.06 -30.90
CA LEU A 165 -4.26 2.66 -31.70
C LEU A 165 -4.36 4.18 -31.49
N GLY A 166 -3.61 4.74 -30.54
CA GLY A 166 -3.69 6.16 -30.18
C GLY A 166 -4.77 6.46 -29.15
N THR A 167 -5.14 7.72 -29.06
CA THR A 167 -6.08 8.23 -28.06
C THR A 167 -7.45 8.51 -28.67
N ASP A 168 -8.50 7.96 -28.06
CA ASP A 168 -9.89 8.30 -28.30
C ASP A 168 -10.48 9.08 -27.14
N LEU A 169 -11.46 9.95 -27.42
CA LEU A 169 -12.25 10.67 -26.41
C LEU A 169 -13.61 9.97 -26.27
N ILE A 170 -13.75 9.18 -25.21
CA ILE A 170 -14.90 8.30 -24.97
C ILE A 170 -15.97 9.07 -24.20
N PRO A 171 -17.22 9.20 -24.73
CA PRO A 171 -18.28 9.89 -24.05
C PRO A 171 -18.83 9.04 -22.89
N MET A 172 -18.98 9.65 -21.71
CA MET A 172 -19.72 9.10 -20.60
C MET A 172 -21.22 9.43 -20.71
N ARG A 173 -22.07 8.83 -19.90
CA ARG A 173 -23.54 8.99 -19.92
C ARG A 173 -24.03 10.45 -19.84
N ASP A 174 -23.24 11.32 -19.25
CA ASP A 174 -23.52 12.77 -19.13
C ASP A 174 -22.90 13.61 -20.26
N GLY A 175 -22.22 12.97 -21.22
CA GLY A 175 -21.60 13.60 -22.36
C GLY A 175 -20.16 14.10 -22.14
N VAL A 176 -19.61 14.04 -20.94
CA VAL A 176 -18.19 14.32 -20.67
C VAL A 176 -17.33 13.25 -21.35
N LYS A 177 -16.23 13.64 -21.97
CA LYS A 177 -15.39 12.73 -22.73
C LYS A 177 -14.08 12.46 -22.02
N LEU A 178 -13.71 11.17 -21.90
CA LEU A 178 -12.49 10.73 -21.23
C LEU A 178 -11.45 10.25 -22.23
N ALA A 179 -10.23 10.76 -22.08
CA ALA A 179 -9.09 10.42 -22.93
C ALA A 179 -8.61 8.99 -22.63
N THR A 180 -8.59 8.18 -23.68
CA THR A 180 -8.41 6.72 -23.57
C THR A 180 -7.46 6.22 -24.64
N ASP A 181 -6.37 5.56 -24.25
CA ASP A 181 -5.43 4.89 -25.12
C ASP A 181 -5.75 3.40 -25.21
N VAL A 182 -5.58 2.81 -26.40
CA VAL A 182 -5.80 1.38 -26.62
C VAL A 182 -4.55 0.74 -27.19
N PHE A 183 -4.10 -0.35 -26.56
CA PHE A 183 -2.97 -1.16 -27.01
C PHE A 183 -3.45 -2.56 -27.30
N LEU A 184 -3.24 -3.03 -28.54
CA LEU A 184 -3.58 -4.38 -28.95
C LEU A 184 -2.31 -5.20 -29.22
N PRO A 185 -2.35 -6.52 -29.03
CA PRO A 185 -1.26 -7.40 -29.45
C PRO A 185 -1.03 -7.29 -30.96
N GLU A 186 0.21 -7.02 -31.39
CA GLU A 186 0.60 -7.04 -32.81
C GLU A 186 0.98 -8.46 -33.24
N GLY A 187 0.60 -8.85 -34.44
CA GLY A 187 0.89 -10.17 -34.98
C GLY A 187 -0.15 -11.25 -34.64
N ILE A 188 -1.22 -10.87 -33.96
CA ILE A 188 -2.36 -11.76 -33.74
C ILE A 188 -3.18 -11.91 -35.00
N LYS A 189 -3.84 -13.07 -35.17
CA LYS A 189 -4.67 -13.33 -36.34
C LYS A 189 -5.79 -12.28 -36.48
N PRO A 190 -5.98 -11.66 -37.66
CA PRO A 190 -7.05 -10.69 -37.90
C PRO A 190 -8.43 -11.24 -37.49
N GLY A 191 -9.22 -10.42 -36.79
CA GLY A 191 -10.56 -10.80 -36.32
C GLY A 191 -10.57 -11.62 -35.01
N THR A 192 -9.41 -11.87 -34.40
CA THR A 192 -9.36 -12.45 -33.05
C THR A 192 -9.88 -11.42 -32.05
N LYS A 193 -10.85 -11.84 -31.26
CA LYS A 193 -11.35 -11.06 -30.12
C LYS A 193 -10.51 -11.32 -28.88
N LEU A 194 -10.31 -10.29 -28.08
CA LEU A 194 -9.35 -10.26 -26.99
C LEU A 194 -10.04 -9.92 -25.65
N PRO A 195 -9.66 -10.58 -24.56
CA PRO A 195 -9.99 -10.09 -23.24
C PRO A 195 -9.21 -8.79 -22.95
N THR A 196 -9.83 -7.90 -22.21
CA THR A 196 -9.31 -6.55 -21.96
C THR A 196 -8.88 -6.37 -20.51
N ILE A 197 -7.73 -5.71 -20.29
CA ILE A 197 -7.35 -5.16 -18.99
C ILE A 197 -7.51 -3.64 -19.07
N LEU A 198 -8.38 -3.10 -18.21
CA LEU A 198 -8.65 -1.66 -18.09
C LEU A 198 -7.90 -1.10 -16.89
N VAL A 199 -7.21 0.02 -17.12
CA VAL A 199 -6.59 0.85 -16.07
C VAL A 199 -7.11 2.28 -16.20
N ARG A 200 -7.73 2.82 -15.14
CA ARG A 200 -8.18 4.22 -15.07
C ARG A 200 -7.34 4.96 -14.03
N THR A 201 -6.80 6.12 -14.39
CA THR A 201 -5.80 6.82 -13.59
C THR A 201 -6.05 8.32 -13.48
N CYS A 202 -5.77 8.89 -12.29
CA CYS A 202 -5.70 10.33 -12.09
C CYS A 202 -4.29 10.92 -12.31
N TYR A 203 -3.29 10.06 -12.67
CA TYR A 203 -1.87 10.42 -12.71
C TYR A 203 -1.28 10.53 -14.12
N ASP A 204 -2.09 10.82 -15.14
CA ASP A 204 -1.74 10.76 -16.56
C ASP A 204 -1.51 9.32 -17.09
N ARG A 205 -2.38 8.87 -18.00
CA ARG A 205 -2.32 7.55 -18.64
C ARG A 205 -0.99 7.28 -19.36
N ASN A 206 -0.29 8.34 -19.79
CA ASN A 206 1.01 8.24 -20.43
C ASN A 206 2.15 7.90 -19.44
N GLY A 207 1.98 8.22 -18.16
CA GLY A 207 3.04 8.12 -17.15
C GLY A 207 3.56 6.69 -16.93
N LYS A 208 2.72 5.68 -17.16
CA LYS A 208 3.06 4.25 -17.02
C LYS A 208 2.73 3.41 -18.25
N LYS A 209 2.59 4.04 -19.40
CA LYS A 209 2.23 3.40 -20.66
C LYS A 209 3.06 2.15 -20.97
N GLU A 210 4.38 2.22 -20.86
CA GLU A 210 5.27 1.08 -21.13
C GLU A 210 5.04 -0.10 -20.17
N ILE A 211 4.68 0.19 -18.90
CA ILE A 211 4.38 -0.84 -17.91
C ILE A 211 3.10 -1.59 -18.30
N PHE A 212 2.07 -0.89 -18.74
CA PHE A 212 0.80 -1.52 -19.08
C PHE A 212 0.84 -2.26 -20.43
N MET A 213 1.65 -1.78 -21.39
CA MET A 213 1.87 -2.48 -22.67
C MET A 213 2.36 -3.92 -22.51
N ARG A 214 3.00 -4.30 -21.39
CA ARG A 214 3.43 -5.69 -21.13
C ARG A 214 2.29 -6.70 -21.11
N TRP A 215 1.06 -6.28 -20.79
CA TRP A 215 -0.10 -7.16 -20.89
C TRP A 215 -0.53 -7.37 -22.33
N ALA A 216 -0.37 -6.36 -23.19
CA ALA A 216 -0.58 -6.54 -24.62
C ALA A 216 0.44 -7.52 -25.22
N ASN A 217 1.71 -7.49 -24.79
CA ASN A 217 2.70 -8.50 -25.16
C ASN A 217 2.25 -9.93 -24.79
N LYS A 218 1.40 -10.09 -23.79
CA LYS A 218 0.86 -11.37 -23.30
C LYS A 218 -0.53 -11.72 -23.87
N GLY A 219 -1.00 -10.98 -24.88
CA GLY A 219 -2.23 -11.30 -25.62
C GLY A 219 -3.52 -10.75 -24.98
N TYR A 220 -3.45 -9.66 -24.25
CA TYR A 220 -4.60 -8.88 -23.81
C TYR A 220 -4.75 -7.61 -24.65
N ALA A 221 -5.97 -7.15 -24.87
CA ALA A 221 -6.20 -5.75 -25.16
C ALA A 221 -5.97 -4.96 -23.87
N VAL A 222 -5.32 -3.80 -23.97
CA VAL A 222 -5.09 -2.92 -22.81
C VAL A 222 -5.73 -1.57 -23.08
N VAL A 223 -6.55 -1.11 -22.16
CA VAL A 223 -7.19 0.21 -22.20
C VAL A 223 -6.68 1.02 -21.02
N SER A 224 -6.07 2.17 -21.31
CA SER A 224 -5.55 3.10 -20.31
C SER A 224 -6.28 4.42 -20.45
N GLN A 225 -7.00 4.84 -19.39
CA GLN A 225 -7.88 6.01 -19.40
C GLN A 225 -7.51 7.00 -18.30
N ASP A 226 -7.45 8.28 -18.65
CA ASP A 226 -7.45 9.35 -17.64
C ASP A 226 -8.84 9.51 -17.05
N VAL A 227 -8.94 9.56 -15.73
CA VAL A 227 -10.21 9.88 -15.08
C VAL A 227 -10.64 11.32 -15.39
N ARG A 228 -11.87 11.62 -15.13
CA ARG A 228 -12.52 12.92 -15.36
C ARG A 228 -11.69 14.08 -14.80
N GLY A 229 -11.50 15.15 -15.61
CA GLY A 229 -10.74 16.34 -15.23
C GLY A 229 -9.23 16.15 -15.08
N ARG A 230 -8.67 15.03 -15.60
CA ARG A 230 -7.23 14.76 -15.54
C ARG A 230 -6.62 14.66 -16.93
N ALA A 231 -5.37 15.14 -17.04
CA ALA A 231 -4.58 15.15 -18.28
C ALA A 231 -5.39 15.64 -19.48
N ASP A 232 -5.75 14.77 -20.41
CA ASP A 232 -6.48 15.11 -21.63
C ASP A 232 -8.00 14.82 -21.54
N SER A 233 -8.51 14.32 -20.41
CA SER A 233 -9.94 14.10 -20.17
C SER A 233 -10.68 15.40 -19.87
N GLU A 234 -11.90 15.50 -20.39
CA GLU A 234 -12.81 16.62 -20.11
C GLU A 234 -13.40 16.54 -18.67
N GLY A 235 -14.15 17.58 -18.30
CA GLY A 235 -14.83 17.67 -17.01
C GLY A 235 -13.95 18.21 -15.89
N GLU A 236 -14.34 17.95 -14.65
CA GLU A 236 -13.66 18.38 -13.44
C GLU A 236 -13.34 17.18 -12.55
N LEU A 237 -12.14 17.15 -11.95
CA LEU A 237 -11.78 16.14 -10.98
C LEU A 237 -12.51 16.37 -9.66
N ILE A 238 -13.48 15.51 -9.37
CA ILE A 238 -14.07 15.35 -8.04
C ILE A 238 -13.60 13.98 -7.55
N PRO A 239 -12.53 13.90 -6.75
CA PRO A 239 -11.95 12.60 -6.38
C PRO A 239 -12.99 11.70 -5.72
N PHE A 240 -12.99 10.42 -6.11
CA PHE A 240 -13.86 9.36 -5.60
C PHE A 240 -15.32 9.40 -6.07
N TYR A 241 -15.79 10.49 -6.64
CA TYR A 241 -17.23 10.73 -6.84
C TYR A 241 -17.79 10.06 -8.10
N ASN A 242 -17.10 10.18 -9.24
CA ASN A 242 -17.61 9.71 -10.54
C ASN A 242 -17.10 8.31 -10.95
N GLU A 243 -16.21 7.70 -10.17
CA GLU A 243 -15.40 6.55 -10.60
C GLU A 243 -16.24 5.30 -10.90
N ARG A 244 -17.35 5.11 -10.18
CA ARG A 244 -18.27 4.00 -10.40
C ARG A 244 -18.95 4.09 -11.76
N ASP A 245 -19.58 5.24 -12.04
CA ASP A 245 -20.41 5.43 -13.23
C ASP A 245 -19.56 5.58 -14.49
N ASP A 246 -18.44 6.31 -14.42
CA ASP A 246 -17.47 6.41 -15.52
C ASP A 246 -16.80 5.06 -15.80
N GLY A 247 -16.58 4.24 -14.76
CA GLY A 247 -16.10 2.87 -14.91
C GLY A 247 -17.08 1.98 -15.66
N TYR A 248 -18.36 2.05 -15.30
CA TYR A 248 -19.42 1.33 -16.01
C TYR A 248 -19.48 1.71 -17.49
N ASP A 249 -19.57 3.01 -17.82
CA ASP A 249 -19.67 3.51 -19.18
C ASP A 249 -18.43 3.17 -20.02
N THR A 250 -17.26 3.17 -19.41
CA THR A 250 -16.02 2.75 -20.08
C THR A 250 -16.06 1.27 -20.43
N ILE A 251 -16.58 0.41 -19.55
CA ILE A 251 -16.73 -1.02 -19.83
C ILE A 251 -17.75 -1.25 -20.95
N ASP A 252 -18.89 -0.53 -20.96
CA ASP A 252 -19.86 -0.57 -22.05
C ASP A 252 -19.21 -0.21 -23.40
N TRP A 253 -18.37 0.84 -23.42
CA TRP A 253 -17.65 1.20 -24.64
C TRP A 253 -16.67 0.10 -25.08
N ILE A 254 -15.91 -0.52 -24.15
CA ILE A 254 -14.95 -1.58 -24.45
C ILE A 254 -15.63 -2.78 -25.08
N ILE A 255 -16.77 -3.22 -24.54
CA ILE A 255 -17.45 -4.43 -25.06
C ILE A 255 -18.12 -4.21 -26.43
N ALA A 256 -18.35 -2.95 -26.80
CA ALA A 256 -18.85 -2.59 -28.13
C ALA A 256 -17.76 -2.60 -29.22
N GLN A 257 -16.48 -2.70 -28.86
CA GLN A 257 -15.38 -2.68 -29.83
C GLN A 257 -15.26 -4.01 -30.58
N GLU A 258 -14.90 -3.96 -31.87
CA GLU A 258 -14.76 -5.15 -32.70
C GLU A 258 -13.67 -6.12 -32.22
N TRP A 259 -12.63 -5.60 -31.55
CA TRP A 259 -11.53 -6.38 -31.00
C TRP A 259 -11.84 -7.01 -29.63
N SER A 260 -12.91 -6.62 -28.97
CA SER A 260 -13.26 -7.10 -27.62
C SER A 260 -13.97 -8.46 -27.66
N ASP A 261 -13.61 -9.37 -26.75
CA ASP A 261 -14.34 -10.63 -26.53
C ASP A 261 -15.46 -10.49 -25.49
N GLY A 262 -15.60 -9.29 -24.88
CA GLY A 262 -16.57 -8.99 -23.85
C GLY A 262 -16.13 -9.32 -22.42
N ASN A 263 -14.92 -9.85 -22.20
CA ASN A 263 -14.36 -10.07 -20.87
C ASN A 263 -13.44 -8.91 -20.51
N VAL A 264 -13.80 -8.17 -19.46
CA VAL A 264 -13.02 -7.03 -18.96
C VAL A 264 -12.50 -7.32 -17.56
N GLY A 265 -11.21 -7.12 -17.35
CA GLY A 265 -10.58 -7.08 -16.03
C GLY A 265 -10.11 -5.68 -15.72
N MET A 266 -10.01 -5.34 -14.44
CA MET A 266 -9.44 -4.06 -13.99
C MET A 266 -8.29 -4.29 -13.01
N TRP A 267 -7.24 -3.49 -13.14
CA TRP A 267 -6.15 -3.40 -12.20
C TRP A 267 -6.00 -1.97 -11.70
N GLY A 268 -5.79 -1.81 -10.39
CA GLY A 268 -5.55 -0.51 -9.81
C GLY A 268 -4.81 -0.58 -8.48
N ALA A 269 -4.03 0.47 -8.20
CA ALA A 269 -3.32 0.61 -6.94
C ALA A 269 -3.53 2.03 -6.37
N SER A 270 -3.67 2.16 -5.04
CA SER A 270 -3.90 3.45 -4.38
C SER A 270 -5.24 4.05 -4.81
N TYR A 271 -5.27 5.26 -5.30
CA TYR A 271 -6.46 5.86 -5.92
C TYR A 271 -7.05 4.97 -7.04
N LEU A 272 -6.20 4.35 -7.86
CA LEU A 272 -6.67 3.43 -8.89
C LEU A 272 -7.27 2.14 -8.28
N GLY A 273 -6.84 1.76 -7.05
CA GLY A 273 -7.47 0.71 -6.25
C GLY A 273 -8.91 1.08 -5.90
N PHE A 274 -9.15 2.29 -5.39
CA PHE A 274 -10.51 2.80 -5.22
C PHE A 274 -11.32 2.73 -6.52
N VAL A 275 -10.73 3.16 -7.63
CA VAL A 275 -11.39 3.17 -8.96
C VAL A 275 -11.87 1.78 -9.36
N VAL A 276 -11.09 0.73 -9.13
CA VAL A 276 -11.50 -0.65 -9.49
C VAL A 276 -12.56 -1.20 -8.55
N VAL A 277 -12.48 -0.87 -7.23
CA VAL A 277 -13.53 -1.24 -6.27
C VAL A 277 -14.85 -0.52 -6.59
N ALA A 278 -14.79 0.78 -6.85
CA ALA A 278 -15.97 1.57 -7.25
C ALA A 278 -16.62 0.99 -8.53
N ALA A 279 -15.82 0.65 -9.55
CA ALA A 279 -16.32 0.00 -10.76
C ALA A 279 -16.96 -1.38 -10.45
N ALA A 280 -16.40 -2.16 -9.54
CA ALA A 280 -16.99 -3.43 -9.12
C ALA A 280 -18.37 -3.25 -8.49
N THR A 281 -18.58 -2.20 -7.71
CA THR A 281 -19.88 -1.87 -7.10
C THR A 281 -20.91 -1.33 -8.11
N SER A 282 -20.53 -1.12 -9.37
CA SER A 282 -21.48 -0.81 -10.44
C SER A 282 -22.29 -2.03 -10.90
N GLY A 283 -21.84 -3.25 -10.55
CA GLY A 283 -22.47 -4.50 -10.95
C GLY A 283 -22.40 -4.81 -12.44
N HIS A 284 -21.44 -4.23 -13.17
CA HIS A 284 -21.36 -4.43 -14.64
C HIS A 284 -21.09 -5.90 -14.99
N PRO A 285 -21.96 -6.56 -15.80
CA PRO A 285 -21.92 -8.00 -16.04
C PRO A 285 -20.67 -8.47 -16.80
N ASN A 286 -20.02 -7.58 -17.54
CA ASN A 286 -18.80 -7.88 -18.31
C ASN A 286 -17.49 -7.60 -17.54
N LEU A 287 -17.55 -7.05 -16.31
CA LEU A 287 -16.41 -7.02 -15.43
C LEU A 287 -16.21 -8.42 -14.84
N LYS A 288 -15.11 -9.10 -15.18
CA LYS A 288 -14.87 -10.51 -14.88
C LYS A 288 -13.75 -10.79 -13.89
N ALA A 289 -12.87 -9.82 -13.69
CA ALA A 289 -11.77 -9.93 -12.73
C ALA A 289 -11.33 -8.54 -12.26
N VAL A 290 -11.03 -8.41 -10.97
CA VAL A 290 -10.47 -7.20 -10.37
C VAL A 290 -9.21 -7.56 -9.59
N VAL A 291 -8.17 -6.76 -9.76
CA VAL A 291 -6.99 -6.75 -8.87
C VAL A 291 -6.93 -5.37 -8.22
N ASP A 292 -7.06 -5.38 -6.92
CA ASP A 292 -7.10 -4.22 -6.04
C ASP A 292 -5.84 -4.20 -5.17
N GLU A 293 -4.95 -3.23 -5.40
CA GLU A 293 -3.71 -3.12 -4.64
C GLU A 293 -3.70 -1.85 -3.79
N VAL A 294 -3.37 -1.98 -2.49
CA VAL A 294 -3.15 -0.84 -1.58
C VAL A 294 -4.20 0.26 -1.76
N ASN A 295 -5.47 -0.14 -1.84
CA ASN A 295 -6.54 0.78 -2.17
C ASN A 295 -6.81 1.75 -1.02
N VAL A 296 -7.12 2.97 -1.41
CA VAL A 296 -7.73 3.93 -0.50
C VAL A 296 -9.19 3.53 -0.24
N GLY A 297 -9.62 3.62 1.01
CA GLY A 297 -10.97 3.26 1.42
C GLY A 297 -12.04 4.27 1.03
N SER A 298 -13.23 4.07 1.52
CA SER A 298 -14.31 5.06 1.41
C SER A 298 -13.86 6.39 2.01
N PRO A 299 -14.00 7.52 1.28
CA PRO A 299 -13.29 8.76 1.60
C PRO A 299 -13.53 9.34 2.99
N PHE A 300 -14.70 9.06 3.61
CA PHE A 300 -15.02 9.54 4.95
C PHE A 300 -14.54 8.60 6.07
N VAL A 301 -14.04 7.41 5.72
CA VAL A 301 -13.60 6.37 6.67
C VAL A 301 -12.09 6.25 6.71
N ASP A 302 -11.42 6.40 5.55
CA ASP A 302 -9.99 6.12 5.46
C ASP A 302 -9.14 7.22 4.77
N THR A 303 -9.61 7.89 3.73
CA THR A 303 -8.71 8.69 2.87
C THR A 303 -8.78 10.19 3.13
N VAL A 304 -9.97 10.81 2.95
CA VAL A 304 -10.17 12.22 3.25
C VAL A 304 -10.32 12.40 4.74
N ARG A 305 -10.99 11.43 5.35
CA ARG A 305 -11.14 11.33 6.80
C ARG A 305 -10.78 9.93 7.25
N LYS A 306 -10.26 9.85 8.46
CA LYS A 306 -9.94 8.59 9.12
C LYS A 306 -10.72 8.53 10.42
N GLY A 307 -11.66 7.58 10.54
CA GLY A 307 -12.58 7.55 11.67
C GLY A 307 -13.36 8.87 11.88
N GLY A 308 -13.69 9.57 10.79
CA GLY A 308 -14.33 10.89 10.81
C GLY A 308 -13.37 12.08 11.03
N THR A 309 -12.11 11.85 11.37
CA THR A 309 -11.07 12.88 11.58
C THR A 309 -10.47 13.29 10.24
N LEU A 310 -10.33 14.59 9.98
CA LEU A 310 -9.77 15.10 8.73
C LEU A 310 -8.29 14.75 8.61
N CYS A 311 -7.92 13.99 7.59
CA CYS A 311 -6.54 13.61 7.31
C CYS A 311 -5.68 14.84 6.97
N SER A 312 -4.41 14.82 7.42
CA SER A 312 -3.51 15.96 7.28
C SER A 312 -2.55 15.78 6.10
N TRP A 313 -1.26 15.62 6.35
CA TRP A 313 -0.23 15.71 5.32
C TRP A 313 -0.36 14.73 4.15
N PRO A 314 -0.65 13.43 4.32
CA PRO A 314 -0.78 12.53 3.19
C PRO A 314 -1.87 12.97 2.19
N LEU A 315 -3.05 13.32 2.70
CA LEU A 315 -4.15 13.85 1.88
C LEU A 315 -3.82 15.24 1.31
N LEU A 316 -3.33 16.15 2.15
CA LEU A 316 -3.02 17.51 1.75
C LEU A 316 -1.96 17.53 0.66
N SER A 317 -0.86 16.80 0.82
CA SER A 317 0.21 16.74 -0.18
C SER A 317 -0.30 16.21 -1.53
N TRP A 318 -1.10 15.14 -1.50
CA TRP A 318 -1.73 14.60 -2.71
C TRP A 318 -2.67 15.61 -3.37
N THR A 319 -3.53 16.27 -2.59
CA THR A 319 -4.51 17.24 -3.09
C THR A 319 -3.81 18.47 -3.68
N LEU A 320 -2.78 18.98 -3.03
CA LEU A 320 -1.97 20.09 -3.56
C LEU A 320 -1.30 19.71 -4.88
N ALA A 321 -0.73 18.50 -4.96
CA ALA A 321 -0.14 17.99 -6.20
C ALA A 321 -1.16 17.90 -7.33
N GLN A 322 -2.37 17.41 -7.05
CA GLN A 322 -3.45 17.36 -8.05
C GLN A 322 -3.93 18.75 -8.50
N SER A 323 -3.73 19.79 -7.67
CA SER A 323 -4.18 21.16 -7.94
C SER A 323 -3.17 21.99 -8.75
N VAL A 324 -1.89 21.59 -8.81
CA VAL A 324 -0.83 22.35 -9.49
C VAL A 324 -0.92 22.24 -11.02
N GLY A 325 -1.40 21.13 -11.55
CA GLY A 325 -1.52 20.91 -12.98
C GLY A 325 -2.45 19.74 -13.33
N THR A 326 -2.74 19.61 -14.63
CA THR A 326 -3.51 18.48 -15.17
C THR A 326 -2.64 17.25 -15.40
N ARG A 327 -1.31 17.40 -15.41
CA ARG A 327 -0.33 16.32 -15.52
C ARG A 327 0.48 16.26 -14.25
N THR A 328 0.58 15.08 -13.70
CA THR A 328 1.48 14.76 -12.59
C THR A 328 2.67 13.98 -13.13
N ASP A 329 3.64 14.70 -13.68
CA ASP A 329 4.99 14.19 -13.70
C ASP A 329 5.44 14.13 -12.26
N PHE A 330 5.66 13.09 -11.61
CA PHE A 330 6.09 12.88 -10.22
C PHE A 330 6.93 14.01 -9.53
N ASP A 331 7.08 15.13 -10.16
CA ASP A 331 7.41 16.41 -9.55
C ASP A 331 6.14 16.94 -8.87
N ILE A 332 5.94 16.37 -7.67
CA ILE A 332 4.66 16.40 -6.92
C ILE A 332 4.07 17.82 -6.86
N PHE A 333 4.88 18.86 -6.85
CA PHE A 333 4.41 20.24 -6.72
C PHE A 333 4.80 21.16 -7.90
N GLY A 334 5.20 20.59 -9.06
CA GLY A 334 5.54 21.40 -10.24
C GLY A 334 6.64 22.42 -9.96
N GLY A 335 7.64 22.06 -9.15
CA GLY A 335 8.72 22.94 -8.73
C GLY A 335 8.38 23.88 -7.56
N ILE A 336 7.17 23.79 -6.97
CA ILE A 336 6.80 24.54 -5.77
C ILE A 336 7.26 23.77 -4.53
N THR A 337 8.03 24.42 -3.66
CA THR A 337 8.44 23.82 -2.38
C THR A 337 7.38 24.12 -1.32
N VAL A 338 6.76 23.07 -0.78
CA VAL A 338 5.81 23.17 0.33
C VAL A 338 6.49 22.63 1.59
N ASN A 339 6.44 23.41 2.68
CA ASN A 339 6.91 22.97 3.98
C ASN A 339 5.76 22.20 4.68
N PRO A 340 5.92 20.88 4.97
CA PRO A 340 4.87 20.07 5.58
C PRO A 340 4.39 20.59 6.94
N GLU A 341 5.31 20.98 7.81
CA GLU A 341 5.01 21.52 9.14
C GLU A 341 4.15 22.78 9.04
N ALA A 342 4.59 23.75 8.22
CA ALA A 342 3.86 25.00 8.01
C ALA A 342 2.46 24.75 7.42
N ALA A 343 2.34 23.78 6.53
CA ALA A 343 1.06 23.45 5.89
C ALA A 343 0.07 22.83 6.88
N VAL A 344 0.53 21.89 7.73
CA VAL A 344 -0.34 21.25 8.73
C VAL A 344 -0.71 22.20 9.87
N ASP A 345 0.15 23.18 10.20
CA ASP A 345 -0.13 24.19 11.25
C ASP A 345 -1.01 25.35 10.76
N ALA A 346 -1.16 25.53 9.46
CA ALA A 346 -1.92 26.66 8.91
C ALA A 346 -3.42 26.60 9.27
N ARG A 347 -4.00 27.76 9.60
CA ARG A 347 -5.43 27.91 9.91
C ARG A 347 -5.98 29.17 9.24
N PRO A 348 -7.26 29.22 8.86
CA PRO A 348 -8.18 28.07 8.80
C PRO A 348 -7.77 27.05 7.73
N ILE A 349 -8.06 25.78 7.96
CA ILE A 349 -7.63 24.65 7.10
C ILE A 349 -8.09 24.82 5.65
N LYS A 350 -9.28 25.37 5.41
CA LYS A 350 -9.80 25.60 4.05
C LYS A 350 -8.90 26.49 3.19
N GLU A 351 -8.10 27.36 3.77
CA GLU A 351 -7.26 28.33 3.05
C GLU A 351 -5.85 27.77 2.74
N ILE A 352 -5.51 26.59 3.20
CA ILE A 352 -4.16 26.00 3.05
C ILE A 352 -3.70 25.95 1.58
N PRO A 353 -4.51 25.53 0.60
CA PRO A 353 -4.06 25.52 -0.79
C PRO A 353 -3.67 26.91 -1.29
N GLN A 354 -4.49 27.94 -1.01
CA GLN A 354 -4.18 29.30 -1.38
C GLN A 354 -2.90 29.83 -0.69
N GLN A 355 -2.69 29.50 0.56
CA GLN A 355 -1.51 29.92 1.33
C GLN A 355 -0.22 29.22 0.86
N MET A 356 -0.29 27.91 0.52
CA MET A 356 0.88 27.09 0.23
C MET A 356 1.30 27.14 -1.25
N ILE A 357 0.35 27.14 -2.18
CA ILE A 357 0.60 27.06 -3.62
C ILE A 357 0.04 28.26 -4.41
N GLY A 358 -0.56 29.26 -3.74
CA GLY A 358 -1.13 30.45 -4.37
C GLY A 358 -2.34 30.19 -5.26
N LYS A 359 -3.00 29.04 -5.10
CA LYS A 359 -4.17 28.62 -5.88
C LYS A 359 -5.22 27.99 -4.96
N THR A 360 -6.49 28.09 -5.37
CA THR A 360 -7.56 27.27 -4.79
C THR A 360 -7.44 25.82 -5.27
N SER A 361 -8.05 24.91 -4.57
CA SER A 361 -8.13 23.50 -4.93
C SER A 361 -9.59 23.10 -5.00
N GLY A 362 -10.08 22.76 -6.19
CA GLY A 362 -11.47 22.33 -6.38
C GLY A 362 -11.90 21.21 -5.43
N PRO A 363 -11.16 20.10 -5.34
CA PRO A 363 -11.44 19.03 -4.37
C PRO A 363 -11.47 19.51 -2.91
N TRP A 364 -10.48 20.33 -2.51
CA TRP A 364 -10.39 20.83 -1.13
C TRP A 364 -11.53 21.77 -0.77
N ASP A 365 -11.87 22.67 -1.68
CA ASP A 365 -12.97 23.61 -1.52
C ASP A 365 -14.31 22.85 -1.43
N LEU A 366 -14.51 21.83 -2.26
CA LEU A 366 -15.70 20.99 -2.25
C LEU A 366 -15.83 20.21 -0.94
N TRP A 367 -14.75 19.54 -0.49
CA TRP A 367 -14.77 18.80 0.77
C TRP A 367 -15.01 19.70 1.99
N SER A 368 -14.59 20.98 1.93
CA SER A 368 -14.86 21.95 2.99
C SER A 368 -16.35 22.32 3.10
N GLN A 369 -17.11 22.16 2.02
CA GLN A 369 -18.56 22.37 1.98
C GLN A 369 -19.34 21.17 2.52
N HIS A 370 -18.68 19.99 2.63
CA HIS A 370 -19.26 18.76 3.15
C HIS A 370 -18.52 18.30 4.42
N PRO A 371 -18.59 19.07 5.54
CA PRO A 371 -17.84 18.79 6.75
C PRO A 371 -18.36 17.55 7.52
N GLU A 372 -19.60 17.15 7.29
CA GLU A 372 -20.26 15.99 7.90
C GLU A 372 -20.53 14.90 6.86
N TYR A 373 -20.89 13.69 7.34
CA TYR A 373 -21.23 12.55 6.48
C TYR A 373 -22.64 12.75 5.90
N ASP A 374 -22.71 13.32 4.71
CA ASP A 374 -23.93 13.62 3.97
C ASP A 374 -24.04 12.79 2.68
N ASP A 375 -25.05 13.10 1.85
CA ASP A 375 -25.30 12.38 0.59
C ASP A 375 -24.13 12.45 -0.40
N PHE A 376 -23.28 13.50 -0.33
CA PHE A 376 -22.06 13.59 -1.12
C PHE A 376 -21.11 12.43 -0.78
N TRP A 377 -20.83 12.20 0.50
CA TRP A 377 -19.94 11.15 0.96
C TRP A 377 -20.54 9.75 0.77
N LYS A 378 -21.86 9.59 0.97
CA LYS A 378 -22.57 8.33 0.69
C LYS A 378 -22.40 7.89 -0.76
N ASN A 379 -22.43 8.83 -1.70
CA ASN A 379 -22.19 8.49 -3.11
C ASN A 379 -20.76 7.99 -3.38
N CYS A 380 -19.78 8.44 -2.61
CA CYS A 380 -18.39 8.01 -2.69
C CYS A 380 -18.09 6.74 -1.86
N THR A 381 -19.01 6.31 -0.99
CA THR A 381 -18.84 5.15 -0.11
C THR A 381 -19.18 3.88 -0.87
N PHE A 382 -18.17 3.09 -1.20
CA PHE A 382 -18.39 1.88 -2.02
C PHE A 382 -19.08 0.77 -1.25
N THR A 383 -18.94 0.68 0.07
CA THR A 383 -19.60 -0.34 0.91
C THR A 383 -21.12 -0.22 0.92
N GLU A 384 -21.69 0.95 0.67
CA GLU A 384 -23.14 1.16 0.50
C GLU A 384 -23.76 0.34 -0.64
N ARG A 385 -22.92 -0.23 -1.51
CA ARG A 385 -23.31 -1.02 -2.68
C ARG A 385 -22.55 -2.34 -2.77
N GLY A 386 -22.08 -2.85 -1.66
CA GLY A 386 -21.33 -4.11 -1.60
C GLY A 386 -22.13 -5.31 -2.13
N ASP A 387 -23.45 -5.28 -2.00
CA ASP A 387 -24.38 -6.28 -2.53
C ASP A 387 -24.35 -6.39 -4.07
N GLN A 388 -23.86 -5.39 -4.77
CA GLN A 388 -23.70 -5.38 -6.24
C GLN A 388 -22.40 -6.08 -6.69
N VAL A 389 -21.44 -6.30 -5.78
CA VAL A 389 -20.14 -6.89 -6.14
C VAL A 389 -20.29 -8.40 -6.34
N GLN A 390 -20.15 -8.84 -7.58
CA GLN A 390 -20.22 -10.25 -7.98
C GLN A 390 -18.95 -10.73 -8.69
N VAL A 391 -17.99 -9.82 -8.90
CA VAL A 391 -16.78 -10.08 -9.66
C VAL A 391 -15.69 -10.70 -8.77
N PRO A 392 -14.93 -11.71 -9.26
CA PRO A 392 -13.72 -12.19 -8.59
C PRO A 392 -12.75 -11.05 -8.29
N MET A 393 -12.32 -10.93 -7.03
CA MET A 393 -11.45 -9.84 -6.60
C MET A 393 -10.22 -10.33 -5.84
N TYR A 394 -9.04 -9.90 -6.27
CA TYR A 394 -7.77 -10.15 -5.62
C TYR A 394 -7.27 -8.87 -4.97
N VAL A 395 -7.27 -8.85 -3.65
CA VAL A 395 -6.86 -7.72 -2.79
C VAL A 395 -5.41 -7.93 -2.36
N ILE A 396 -4.55 -6.93 -2.53
CA ILE A 396 -3.13 -7.00 -2.16
C ILE A 396 -2.74 -5.74 -1.38
N SER A 397 -2.12 -5.90 -0.21
CA SER A 397 -1.62 -4.77 0.57
C SER A 397 -0.51 -5.19 1.54
N GLY A 398 -0.14 -4.30 2.45
CA GLY A 398 0.87 -4.52 3.48
C GLY A 398 0.48 -3.93 4.83
N TRP A 399 1.12 -4.43 5.89
CA TRP A 399 0.86 -4.02 7.27
C TRP A 399 1.18 -2.54 7.53
N TYR A 400 2.11 -1.99 6.77
CA TYR A 400 2.62 -0.63 6.93
C TYR A 400 2.14 0.31 5.82
N ASP A 401 1.06 -0.08 5.14
CA ASP A 401 0.38 0.78 4.18
C ASP A 401 -0.52 1.79 4.91
N GLY A 402 -0.35 3.07 4.61
CA GLY A 402 -1.20 4.13 5.18
C GLY A 402 -2.68 4.01 4.84
N ASP A 403 -3.02 3.24 3.79
CA ASP A 403 -4.39 2.98 3.35
C ASP A 403 -4.90 1.57 3.76
N SER A 404 -4.25 0.93 4.74
CA SER A 404 -4.60 -0.42 5.21
C SER A 404 -6.03 -0.53 5.80
N ALA A 405 -6.60 0.56 6.29
CA ALA A 405 -8.01 0.61 6.71
C ALA A 405 -8.96 0.45 5.52
N GLY A 406 -8.65 1.02 4.36
CA GLY A 406 -9.42 0.84 3.13
C GLY A 406 -9.40 -0.60 2.61
N VAL A 407 -8.24 -1.23 2.67
CA VAL A 407 -8.09 -2.66 2.36
C VAL A 407 -8.95 -3.54 3.30
N SER A 408 -8.94 -3.22 4.60
CA SER A 408 -9.78 -3.90 5.59
C SER A 408 -11.28 -3.69 5.32
N GLU A 409 -11.67 -2.47 4.93
CA GLU A 409 -13.03 -2.13 4.53
C GLU A 409 -13.47 -2.94 3.31
N THR A 410 -12.64 -3.01 2.26
CA THR A 410 -12.90 -3.80 1.07
C THR A 410 -13.05 -5.29 1.41
N TRP A 411 -12.13 -5.85 2.20
CA TRP A 411 -12.20 -7.27 2.56
C TRP A 411 -13.44 -7.62 3.38
N ARG A 412 -13.83 -6.76 4.33
CA ARG A 412 -15.10 -6.94 5.08
C ARG A 412 -16.29 -6.94 4.15
N MET A 413 -16.40 -5.97 3.25
CA MET A 413 -17.46 -5.91 2.24
C MET A 413 -17.54 -7.22 1.42
N LEU A 414 -16.40 -7.70 0.91
CA LEU A 414 -16.36 -8.95 0.14
C LEU A 414 -16.78 -10.17 0.96
N THR A 415 -16.50 -10.16 2.26
CA THR A 415 -16.84 -11.25 3.18
C THR A 415 -18.31 -11.21 3.58
N GLU A 416 -18.85 -10.05 3.93
CA GLU A 416 -20.24 -9.83 4.32
C GLU A 416 -21.22 -10.20 3.20
N HIS A 417 -20.85 -9.94 1.95
CA HIS A 417 -21.66 -10.28 0.77
C HIS A 417 -21.28 -11.63 0.14
N ASP A 418 -20.43 -12.41 0.80
CA ASP A 418 -19.94 -13.74 0.34
C ASP A 418 -19.52 -13.74 -1.14
N VAL A 419 -18.77 -12.71 -1.56
CA VAL A 419 -18.31 -12.58 -2.94
C VAL A 419 -17.48 -13.80 -3.34
N PRO A 420 -17.86 -14.49 -4.42
CA PRO A 420 -17.15 -15.70 -4.83
C PRO A 420 -15.77 -15.38 -5.37
N ASN A 421 -14.82 -16.32 -5.17
CA ASN A 421 -13.44 -16.17 -5.68
C ASN A 421 -12.74 -14.87 -5.19
N ARG A 422 -12.95 -14.47 -3.94
CA ARG A 422 -12.15 -13.43 -3.30
C ARG A 422 -10.81 -14.00 -2.85
N LYS A 423 -9.74 -13.23 -2.99
CA LYS A 423 -8.38 -13.60 -2.56
C LYS A 423 -7.70 -12.38 -1.94
N ILE A 424 -6.89 -12.59 -0.88
CA ILE A 424 -6.13 -11.53 -0.25
C ILE A 424 -4.67 -11.95 -0.04
N ARG A 425 -3.74 -11.01 -0.28
CA ARG A 425 -2.30 -11.17 0.00
C ARG A 425 -1.81 -9.97 0.80
N LEU A 426 -1.29 -10.20 2.00
CA LEU A 426 -0.87 -9.17 2.93
C LEU A 426 0.59 -9.38 3.31
N GLY A 427 1.47 -8.44 2.97
CA GLY A 427 2.91 -8.53 3.20
C GLY A 427 3.42 -7.59 4.28
N ALA A 428 4.71 -7.70 4.62
CA ALA A 428 5.43 -6.69 5.41
C ALA A 428 5.80 -5.50 4.51
N TRP A 429 4.80 -4.85 3.95
CA TRP A 429 4.95 -3.85 2.90
C TRP A 429 4.31 -2.53 3.30
N GLU A 430 4.85 -1.45 2.72
CA GLU A 430 4.25 -0.12 2.70
C GLU A 430 3.33 0.06 1.48
N HIS A 431 2.91 1.30 1.24
CA HIS A 431 2.14 1.70 0.05
C HIS A 431 2.81 1.34 -1.30
N GLY A 432 4.08 1.04 -1.31
CA GLY A 432 4.83 0.47 -2.42
C GLY A 432 5.16 -1.01 -2.21
N PRO A 433 4.22 -1.98 -2.41
CA PRO A 433 4.45 -3.38 -2.09
C PRO A 433 5.70 -3.97 -2.73
N ASN A 434 6.25 -5.01 -2.07
CA ASN A 434 7.32 -5.85 -2.58
C ASN A 434 8.64 -5.10 -2.88
N ARG A 435 9.02 -4.15 -2.01
CA ARG A 435 10.12 -3.22 -2.30
C ARG A 435 11.31 -3.34 -1.35
N ALA A 436 11.10 -3.71 -0.09
CA ALA A 436 12.13 -3.65 0.94
C ALA A 436 12.03 -4.81 1.94
N ARG A 437 13.15 -5.09 2.61
CA ARG A 437 13.29 -6.11 3.66
C ARG A 437 13.57 -5.52 5.03
N ASP A 438 14.10 -4.31 5.06
CA ASP A 438 14.43 -3.59 6.29
C ASP A 438 13.94 -2.15 6.19
N TYR A 439 13.37 -1.66 7.28
CA TYR A 439 12.93 -0.28 7.45
C TYR A 439 13.42 0.24 8.79
N GLU A 440 14.21 1.32 8.79
CA GLU A 440 14.65 2.05 9.99
C GLU A 440 15.13 1.15 11.16
N GLY A 441 15.85 0.08 10.83
CA GLY A 441 16.37 -0.87 11.82
C GLY A 441 15.43 -2.02 12.18
N VAL A 442 14.23 -2.06 11.61
CA VAL A 442 13.32 -3.21 11.73
C VAL A 442 13.54 -4.15 10.55
N SER A 443 13.89 -5.40 10.83
CA SER A 443 14.13 -6.43 9.82
C SER A 443 12.91 -7.32 9.64
N PHE A 444 12.47 -7.45 8.39
CA PHE A 444 11.37 -8.35 8.02
C PHE A 444 11.83 -9.68 7.43
N GLY A 445 13.15 -9.91 7.34
CA GLY A 445 13.69 -11.13 6.74
C GLY A 445 13.71 -11.12 5.21
N ASN A 446 14.34 -12.14 4.63
CA ASN A 446 14.56 -12.20 3.18
C ASN A 446 13.26 -12.41 2.40
N ASP A 447 12.33 -13.19 2.94
CA ASP A 447 11.06 -13.56 2.30
C ASP A 447 10.01 -12.44 2.30
N ALA A 448 10.28 -11.29 2.93
CA ALA A 448 9.41 -10.10 2.84
C ALA A 448 9.29 -9.58 1.40
N VAL A 449 10.30 -9.84 0.57
CA VAL A 449 10.31 -9.54 -0.87
C VAL A 449 10.19 -10.85 -1.64
N VAL A 450 9.22 -10.93 -2.55
CA VAL A 450 8.89 -12.11 -3.34
C VAL A 450 9.14 -11.86 -4.83
N TYR A 451 9.46 -12.92 -5.58
CA TYR A 451 9.76 -12.82 -7.01
C TYR A 451 8.58 -13.16 -7.91
N ASP A 452 7.46 -13.60 -7.33
CA ASP A 452 6.24 -14.00 -8.06
C ASP A 452 5.09 -12.99 -7.93
N TYR A 453 5.36 -11.77 -7.49
CA TYR A 453 4.31 -10.79 -7.19
C TYR A 453 3.38 -10.55 -8.39
N ASP A 454 3.93 -10.10 -9.52
CA ASP A 454 3.15 -9.82 -10.73
C ASP A 454 2.70 -11.09 -11.47
N VAL A 455 3.37 -12.23 -11.24
CA VAL A 455 2.94 -13.54 -11.72
C VAL A 455 1.61 -13.92 -11.09
N SER A 456 1.41 -13.65 -9.78
CA SER A 456 0.13 -13.91 -9.13
C SER A 456 -1.01 -13.07 -9.72
N VAL A 457 -0.74 -11.80 -10.06
CA VAL A 457 -1.68 -10.91 -10.77
C VAL A 457 -1.98 -11.44 -12.18
N LEU A 458 -0.96 -11.86 -12.92
CA LEU A 458 -1.14 -12.44 -14.25
C LEU A 458 -1.95 -13.73 -14.22
N ARG A 459 -1.67 -14.63 -13.27
CA ARG A 459 -2.45 -15.87 -13.05
C ARG A 459 -3.93 -15.57 -12.77
N TRP A 460 -4.24 -14.50 -12.03
CA TRP A 460 -5.60 -14.06 -11.76
C TRP A 460 -6.32 -13.67 -13.06
N PHE A 461 -5.72 -12.83 -13.87
CA PHE A 461 -6.31 -12.45 -15.16
C PHE A 461 -6.36 -13.60 -16.16
N ASP A 462 -5.32 -14.43 -16.25
CA ASP A 462 -5.30 -15.62 -17.10
C ASP A 462 -6.46 -16.58 -16.76
N ARG A 463 -6.74 -16.76 -15.47
CA ARG A 463 -7.84 -17.61 -15.00
C ARG A 463 -9.21 -17.06 -15.37
N PHE A 464 -9.47 -15.80 -14.99
CA PHE A 464 -10.83 -15.25 -15.05
C PHE A 464 -11.17 -14.55 -16.38
N LEU A 465 -10.18 -14.15 -17.17
CA LEU A 465 -10.40 -13.52 -18.48
C LEU A 465 -10.17 -14.47 -19.64
N LYS A 466 -9.17 -15.35 -19.54
CA LYS A 466 -8.83 -16.32 -20.61
C LYS A 466 -9.29 -17.75 -20.32
N GLY A 467 -9.74 -18.04 -19.11
CA GLY A 467 -10.16 -19.38 -18.72
C GLY A 467 -9.01 -20.38 -18.56
N ILE A 468 -7.76 -19.94 -18.41
CA ILE A 468 -6.60 -20.83 -18.23
C ILE A 468 -6.71 -21.52 -16.87
N PRO A 469 -6.70 -22.88 -16.82
CA PRO A 469 -6.93 -23.62 -15.58
C PRO A 469 -5.62 -23.70 -14.73
N ASN A 470 -5.13 -22.56 -14.26
CA ASN A 470 -3.87 -22.45 -13.50
C ASN A 470 -4.03 -22.67 -11.99
N GLY A 471 -5.26 -22.99 -11.52
CA GLY A 471 -5.52 -23.41 -10.14
C GLY A 471 -5.54 -22.31 -9.10
N ILE A 472 -5.38 -21.03 -9.45
CA ILE A 472 -5.30 -19.92 -8.48
C ILE A 472 -6.56 -19.81 -7.60
N GLU A 473 -7.73 -20.16 -8.13
CA GLU A 473 -9.00 -20.16 -7.39
C GLU A 473 -9.12 -21.31 -6.38
N GLN A 474 -8.25 -22.31 -6.45
CA GLN A 474 -8.21 -23.47 -5.54
C GLN A 474 -7.20 -23.28 -4.41
N GLU A 475 -6.32 -22.32 -4.53
CA GLU A 475 -5.37 -21.95 -3.48
C GLU A 475 -6.10 -21.34 -2.28
N PRO A 476 -5.52 -21.37 -1.07
CA PRO A 476 -6.06 -20.66 0.08
C PRO A 476 -6.39 -19.20 -0.25
N ARG A 477 -7.53 -18.72 0.27
CA ARG A 477 -7.98 -17.34 0.00
C ARG A 477 -7.03 -16.28 0.54
N ALA A 478 -6.43 -16.54 1.70
CA ALA A 478 -5.51 -15.62 2.34
C ALA A 478 -4.07 -16.14 2.30
N SER A 479 -3.16 -15.25 1.91
CA SER A 479 -1.71 -15.40 2.06
C SER A 479 -1.20 -14.18 2.81
N TYR A 480 -0.51 -14.38 3.93
CA TYR A 480 -0.09 -13.29 4.80
C TYR A 480 1.29 -13.53 5.41
N TYR A 481 2.04 -12.47 5.56
CA TYR A 481 3.38 -12.47 6.10
C TYR A 481 3.37 -12.20 7.59
N VAL A 482 3.88 -13.09 8.41
CA VAL A 482 3.97 -12.92 9.86
C VAL A 482 5.30 -12.26 10.21
N VAL A 483 5.26 -10.98 10.58
CA VAL A 483 6.43 -10.23 11.04
C VAL A 483 6.91 -10.77 12.38
N GLY A 484 8.22 -10.86 12.61
CA GLY A 484 8.81 -11.48 13.79
C GLY A 484 9.02 -12.99 13.66
N GLU A 485 8.15 -13.70 12.93
CA GLU A 485 8.39 -15.05 12.43
C GLU A 485 9.16 -15.00 11.10
N ASN A 486 8.92 -13.93 10.33
CA ASN A 486 9.50 -13.65 9.02
C ASN A 486 9.21 -14.73 7.99
N GLN A 487 7.97 -15.23 7.98
CA GLN A 487 7.50 -16.25 7.06
C GLN A 487 6.10 -15.96 6.51
N TRP A 488 5.83 -16.46 5.32
CA TRP A 488 4.50 -16.48 4.73
C TRP A 488 3.67 -17.62 5.31
N ARG A 489 2.43 -17.31 5.70
CA ARG A 489 1.40 -18.30 6.06
C ARG A 489 0.22 -18.19 5.09
N THR A 490 -0.58 -19.25 5.05
CA THR A 490 -1.85 -19.27 4.30
C THR A 490 -2.99 -19.72 5.19
N SER A 491 -4.20 -19.24 4.89
CA SER A 491 -5.42 -19.71 5.56
C SER A 491 -6.60 -19.76 4.59
N ALA A 492 -7.62 -20.54 4.97
CA ALA A 492 -8.81 -20.69 4.14
C ALA A 492 -9.58 -19.38 3.93
N ASP A 493 -9.46 -18.43 4.86
CA ASP A 493 -10.02 -17.09 4.76
C ASP A 493 -9.20 -16.11 5.64
N TRP A 494 -9.46 -14.83 5.56
CA TRP A 494 -8.93 -13.79 6.43
C TRP A 494 -10.08 -13.18 7.25
N THR A 495 -10.00 -13.13 8.58
CA THR A 495 -8.97 -13.57 9.54
C THR A 495 -8.89 -15.11 9.57
N PRO A 496 -7.70 -15.70 9.92
CA PRO A 496 -7.59 -17.16 10.06
C PRO A 496 -8.65 -17.74 11.02
N ALA A 497 -9.26 -18.86 10.64
CA ALA A 497 -10.38 -19.45 11.40
C ALA A 497 -9.96 -19.94 12.80
N GLU A 498 -8.68 -20.26 12.98
CA GLU A 498 -8.07 -20.65 14.26
C GLU A 498 -7.79 -19.48 15.19
N ALA A 499 -7.94 -18.23 14.73
CA ALA A 499 -7.76 -17.06 15.56
C ALA A 499 -8.79 -17.00 16.68
N THR A 500 -8.32 -16.81 17.91
CA THR A 500 -9.14 -16.61 19.09
C THR A 500 -8.95 -15.20 19.64
N THR A 501 -10.05 -14.47 19.87
CA THR A 501 -9.96 -13.12 20.40
C THR A 501 -9.54 -13.13 21.86
N SER A 502 -8.39 -12.51 22.16
CA SER A 502 -7.91 -12.27 23.53
C SER A 502 -8.02 -10.80 23.86
N SER A 503 -8.60 -10.50 25.04
CA SER A 503 -8.73 -9.12 25.54
C SER A 503 -7.64 -8.81 26.55
N PHE A 504 -7.00 -7.65 26.39
CA PHE A 504 -6.01 -7.10 27.30
C PHE A 504 -6.58 -5.82 27.89
N TYR A 505 -6.91 -5.86 29.20
CA TYR A 505 -7.57 -4.78 29.91
C TYR A 505 -6.56 -3.77 30.43
N LEU A 506 -6.90 -2.49 30.30
CA LEU A 506 -6.09 -1.40 30.84
C LEU A 506 -6.20 -1.36 32.36
N SER A 507 -5.11 -1.04 33.02
CA SER A 507 -5.04 -0.79 34.47
C SER A 507 -3.89 0.15 34.80
N SER A 508 -4.03 0.92 35.89
CA SER A 508 -2.96 1.76 36.44
C SER A 508 -3.25 2.17 37.90
N GLY A 509 -2.29 2.77 38.52
CA GLY A 509 -2.48 3.53 39.76
C GLY A 509 -2.85 5.00 39.58
N GLY A 510 -3.36 5.38 38.38
CA GLY A 510 -3.72 6.76 38.00
C GLY A 510 -2.53 7.56 37.44
N ARG A 511 -1.49 6.89 36.93
CA ARG A 511 -0.28 7.52 36.40
C ARG A 511 0.27 6.81 35.18
N ALA A 512 -0.63 6.38 34.28
CA ALA A 512 -0.22 5.75 32.99
C ALA A 512 0.41 6.75 32.01
N ASN A 513 0.55 8.03 32.39
CA ASN A 513 1.17 9.06 31.57
C ASN A 513 2.63 8.71 31.25
N SER A 514 2.94 8.67 29.98
CA SER A 514 4.21 8.30 29.36
C SER A 514 4.62 6.82 29.52
N GLY A 515 5.59 6.38 28.74
CA GLY A 515 6.18 5.04 28.82
C GLY A 515 6.95 4.74 30.13
N GLN A 516 7.06 5.72 31.03
CA GLN A 516 7.64 5.59 32.36
C GLN A 516 6.56 5.55 33.47
N GLY A 517 5.28 5.62 33.09
CA GLY A 517 4.15 5.53 33.99
C GLY A 517 3.92 4.11 34.55
N ASP A 518 2.81 3.94 35.24
CA ASP A 518 2.44 2.67 35.91
C ASP A 518 1.34 1.90 35.16
N GLY A 519 1.05 2.26 33.90
CA GLY A 519 0.03 1.60 33.08
C GLY A 519 0.37 0.15 32.73
N GLN A 520 -0.60 -0.73 32.92
CA GLN A 520 -0.48 -2.18 32.71
C GLN A 520 -1.57 -2.72 31.79
N LEU A 521 -1.27 -3.81 31.10
CA LEU A 521 -2.24 -4.63 30.35
C LEU A 521 -2.45 -5.94 31.11
N LEU A 522 -3.70 -6.20 31.50
CA LEU A 522 -4.09 -7.35 32.32
C LEU A 522 -5.05 -8.29 31.57
N ALA A 523 -5.12 -9.56 31.99
CA ALA A 523 -6.04 -10.54 31.43
C ALA A 523 -7.52 -10.33 31.84
N ALA A 524 -7.77 -9.53 32.90
CA ALA A 524 -9.10 -9.22 33.40
C ALA A 524 -9.13 -7.79 33.96
N PRO A 525 -10.30 -7.10 33.91
CA PRO A 525 -10.42 -5.77 34.48
C PRO A 525 -10.34 -5.80 36.00
N GLU A 526 -9.67 -4.80 36.58
CA GLU A 526 -9.65 -4.62 38.04
C GLU A 526 -10.98 -4.07 38.57
N GLU A 527 -11.35 -4.44 39.78
CA GLU A 527 -12.57 -3.96 40.45
C GLU A 527 -12.52 -2.44 40.69
N HIS A 528 -11.36 -1.97 41.16
CA HIS A 528 -11.10 -0.56 41.44
C HIS A 528 -9.74 -0.17 40.87
N SER A 529 -9.78 0.57 39.80
CA SER A 529 -8.62 1.16 39.15
C SER A 529 -8.92 2.66 38.97
N PRO A 530 -8.10 3.56 39.49
CA PRO A 530 -8.32 5.00 39.29
C PRO A 530 -8.17 5.36 37.82
N GLU A 531 -8.94 6.33 37.39
CA GLU A 531 -8.85 6.86 36.03
C GLU A 531 -7.49 7.51 35.77
N ASP A 532 -7.03 7.44 34.50
CA ASP A 532 -5.88 8.19 33.99
C ASP A 532 -6.32 9.47 33.29
N THR A 533 -5.59 10.54 33.52
CA THR A 533 -5.88 11.85 32.94
C THR A 533 -4.67 12.46 32.25
N TYR A 534 -4.91 13.23 31.19
CA TYR A 534 -3.89 14.07 30.58
C TYR A 534 -4.50 15.36 30.00
N ILE A 535 -3.64 16.35 29.79
CA ILE A 535 -4.02 17.59 29.13
C ILE A 535 -3.67 17.49 27.66
N TYR A 536 -4.66 17.61 26.79
CA TYR A 536 -4.45 17.73 25.36
C TYR A 536 -4.48 19.20 24.94
N ASN A 537 -3.37 19.65 24.35
CA ASN A 537 -3.20 20.97 23.78
C ASN A 537 -3.07 20.87 22.25
N PRO A 538 -4.05 21.34 21.46
CA PRO A 538 -3.98 21.30 19.99
C PRO A 538 -2.81 22.07 19.38
N HIS A 539 -2.17 22.98 20.11
CA HIS A 539 -0.99 23.73 19.67
C HIS A 539 0.34 23.01 19.94
N ASP A 540 0.31 21.88 20.66
CA ASP A 540 1.46 21.01 20.91
C ASP A 540 1.08 19.54 20.65
N PRO A 541 0.64 19.18 19.44
CA PRO A 541 0.22 17.82 19.12
C PRO A 541 1.42 16.86 19.05
N MET A 542 1.17 15.56 19.20
CA MET A 542 2.17 14.53 18.90
C MET A 542 2.60 14.63 17.45
N ASN A 543 3.91 14.74 17.24
CA ASN A 543 4.53 14.94 15.93
C ASN A 543 5.24 13.65 15.47
N ASP A 544 4.48 12.57 15.35
CA ASP A 544 4.97 11.30 14.81
C ASP A 544 4.93 11.32 13.25
N ARG A 545 5.60 10.34 12.64
CA ARG A 545 5.66 10.26 11.16
C ARG A 545 4.37 9.77 10.51
N GLY A 546 3.41 9.34 11.32
CA GLY A 546 2.15 8.79 10.82
C GLY A 546 2.18 7.28 10.64
N GLU A 547 1.38 6.77 9.70
CA GLU A 547 1.04 5.35 9.58
C GLU A 547 1.90 4.56 8.59
N ARG A 548 2.80 5.21 7.86
CA ARG A 548 3.41 4.66 6.65
C ARG A 548 4.63 3.77 6.85
N GLU A 549 5.14 3.62 8.07
CA GLU A 549 6.38 2.89 8.33
C GLU A 549 6.35 2.29 9.74
N PRO A 550 7.05 1.17 9.98
CA PRO A 550 7.34 0.77 11.34
C PRO A 550 8.21 1.86 11.99
N GLU A 551 7.70 2.53 13.01
CA GLU A 551 8.39 3.60 13.72
C GLU A 551 8.65 3.22 15.14
N ASN A 552 9.84 3.55 15.66
CA ASN A 552 10.15 3.44 17.08
C ASN A 552 9.54 4.61 17.85
N LEU A 553 8.47 4.34 18.57
CA LEU A 553 7.68 5.34 19.29
C LEU A 553 8.26 5.75 20.65
N ARG A 554 9.33 5.11 21.11
CA ARG A 554 9.92 5.34 22.44
C ARG A 554 10.12 6.82 22.79
N LYS A 555 10.53 7.65 21.82
CA LYS A 555 10.75 9.09 22.01
C LYS A 555 9.46 9.88 22.24
N TYR A 556 8.37 9.48 21.58
CA TYR A 556 7.06 10.12 21.70
C TYR A 556 6.36 9.68 23.00
N GLU A 557 6.53 8.44 23.37
CA GLU A 557 5.98 7.87 24.61
C GLU A 557 6.58 8.49 25.90
N LEU A 558 7.55 9.39 25.78
CA LEU A 558 8.04 10.21 26.90
C LEU A 558 7.15 11.43 27.19
N ARG A 559 6.18 11.73 26.35
CA ARG A 559 5.24 12.84 26.55
C ARG A 559 4.24 12.51 27.66
N ASN A 560 3.76 13.54 28.37
CA ASN A 560 2.77 13.38 29.44
C ASN A 560 1.31 13.35 28.92
N ASP A 561 1.08 13.62 27.64
CA ASP A 561 -0.22 13.60 26.98
C ASP A 561 -0.45 12.29 26.19
N ILE A 562 0.32 11.25 26.50
CA ILE A 562 0.15 9.90 26.02
C ILE A 562 0.00 8.97 27.22
N LEU A 563 -1.11 8.23 27.29
CA LEU A 563 -1.29 7.14 28.24
C LEU A 563 -0.69 5.87 27.65
N VAL A 564 0.13 5.17 28.42
CA VAL A 564 0.89 3.99 27.95
C VAL A 564 0.63 2.82 28.88
N TYR A 565 0.09 1.73 28.34
CA TYR A 565 -0.21 0.50 29.06
C TYR A 565 0.63 -0.63 28.47
N THR A 566 1.38 -1.34 29.32
CA THR A 566 2.35 -2.35 28.88
C THR A 566 2.11 -3.66 29.61
N SER A 567 2.15 -4.80 28.89
CA SER A 567 2.04 -6.13 29.51
C SER A 567 3.27 -6.48 30.36
N ASP A 568 3.17 -7.54 31.15
CA ASP A 568 4.35 -8.22 31.64
C ASP A 568 5.22 -8.72 30.50
N ILE A 569 6.48 -9.07 30.81
CA ILE A 569 7.39 -9.69 29.85
C ILE A 569 6.77 -11.03 29.40
N LEU A 570 6.68 -11.23 28.11
CA LEU A 570 6.20 -12.46 27.54
C LEU A 570 7.19 -13.59 27.82
N THR A 571 6.69 -14.65 28.42
CA THR A 571 7.46 -15.90 28.69
C THR A 571 7.38 -16.88 27.53
N ASP A 572 6.40 -16.71 26.67
CA ASP A 572 6.15 -17.51 25.49
C ASP A 572 5.90 -16.56 24.31
N GLU A 573 6.20 -17.03 23.09
CA GLU A 573 5.87 -16.30 21.88
C GLU A 573 4.35 -16.17 21.74
N LEU A 574 3.88 -14.99 21.30
CA LEU A 574 2.48 -14.72 21.00
C LEU A 574 2.32 -14.27 19.56
N THR A 575 1.60 -15.05 18.76
CA THR A 575 1.30 -14.68 17.36
C THR A 575 -0.11 -14.12 17.26
N VAL A 576 -0.23 -12.95 16.63
CA VAL A 576 -1.50 -12.27 16.34
C VAL A 576 -1.66 -12.20 14.82
N ALA A 577 -2.83 -12.56 14.29
CA ALA A 577 -3.14 -12.44 12.88
C ALA A 577 -4.61 -12.13 12.66
N GLY A 578 -4.94 -10.96 12.14
CA GLY A 578 -6.31 -10.53 11.87
C GLY A 578 -6.56 -9.06 12.15
N GLU A 579 -7.84 -8.69 12.13
CA GLU A 579 -8.33 -7.37 12.47
C GLU A 579 -8.28 -7.14 13.98
N LEU A 580 -7.75 -6.00 14.37
CA LEU A 580 -7.67 -5.56 15.77
C LEU A 580 -8.87 -4.68 16.12
N SER A 581 -9.17 -4.58 17.39
CA SER A 581 -10.13 -3.58 17.90
C SER A 581 -9.79 -3.16 19.33
N ALA A 582 -10.24 -1.96 19.69
CA ALA A 582 -10.16 -1.48 21.07
C ALA A 582 -11.53 -0.97 21.53
N VAL A 583 -11.77 -1.09 22.82
CA VAL A 583 -12.89 -0.45 23.49
C VAL A 583 -12.30 0.49 24.53
N ILE A 584 -12.59 1.79 24.42
CA ILE A 584 -12.18 2.75 25.45
C ILE A 584 -13.42 3.43 26.03
N TYR A 585 -13.40 3.62 27.33
CA TYR A 585 -14.35 4.44 28.08
C TYR A 585 -13.64 5.72 28.48
N ALA A 586 -14.09 6.84 27.94
CA ALA A 586 -13.35 8.09 28.10
C ALA A 586 -14.28 9.31 28.19
N ALA A 587 -13.79 10.37 28.81
CA ALA A 587 -14.45 11.66 28.91
C ALA A 587 -13.47 12.78 28.49
N SER A 588 -14.03 13.85 27.92
CA SER A 588 -13.30 15.07 27.60
C SER A 588 -14.02 16.28 28.19
N THR A 589 -13.28 17.33 28.57
CA THR A 589 -13.89 18.62 28.90
C THR A 589 -14.19 19.46 27.64
N GLY A 590 -13.83 19.00 26.44
CA GLY A 590 -14.18 19.60 25.16
C GLY A 590 -15.57 19.18 24.68
N LYS A 591 -16.06 19.87 23.64
CA LYS A 591 -17.31 19.51 22.95
C LYS A 591 -17.09 18.46 21.87
N ASP A 592 -15.87 18.30 21.42
CA ASP A 592 -15.39 17.25 20.53
C ASP A 592 -13.92 16.98 20.84
N THR A 593 -13.39 15.86 20.41
CA THR A 593 -11.96 15.51 20.51
C THR A 593 -11.66 14.34 19.60
N ASP A 594 -10.39 13.97 19.47
CA ASP A 594 -9.99 12.75 18.77
C ASP A 594 -9.31 11.78 19.75
N TRP A 595 -9.52 10.47 19.52
CA TRP A 595 -8.83 9.40 20.22
C TRP A 595 -7.96 8.64 19.24
N VAL A 596 -6.65 8.67 19.50
CA VAL A 596 -5.65 7.90 18.75
C VAL A 596 -5.23 6.73 19.61
N VAL A 597 -5.36 5.54 19.07
CA VAL A 597 -4.96 4.28 19.73
C VAL A 597 -3.85 3.62 18.93
N THR A 598 -2.82 3.11 19.60
CA THR A 598 -1.67 2.48 18.96
C THR A 598 -1.28 1.20 19.67
N LEU A 599 -1.04 0.13 18.90
CA LEU A 599 -0.46 -1.13 19.34
C LEU A 599 1.02 -1.15 18.94
N SER A 600 1.90 -1.52 19.87
CA SER A 600 3.34 -1.63 19.63
C SER A 600 3.92 -2.92 20.21
N ASP A 601 5.01 -3.38 19.64
CA ASP A 601 5.90 -4.40 20.18
C ASP A 601 7.08 -3.73 20.87
N VAL A 602 7.29 -4.03 22.16
CA VAL A 602 8.43 -3.49 22.92
C VAL A 602 9.46 -4.59 23.13
N ASN A 603 10.64 -4.39 22.52
CA ASN A 603 11.74 -5.34 22.61
C ASN A 603 12.50 -5.23 23.96
N GLU A 604 13.48 -6.12 24.18
CA GLU A 604 14.30 -6.15 25.40
C GLU A 604 15.12 -4.86 25.63
N GLN A 605 15.42 -4.11 24.58
CA GLN A 605 16.15 -2.82 24.64
C GLN A 605 15.21 -1.66 24.95
N GLY A 606 13.89 -1.90 25.02
CA GLY A 606 12.85 -0.92 25.27
C GLY A 606 12.48 -0.08 24.04
N ASP A 607 12.84 -0.51 22.84
CA ASP A 607 12.34 0.08 21.61
C ASP A 607 10.89 -0.33 21.42
N SER A 608 10.02 0.63 21.16
CA SER A 608 8.57 0.45 21.00
C SER A 608 8.20 0.59 19.52
N ILE A 609 8.10 -0.53 18.83
CA ILE A 609 7.85 -0.55 17.39
C ILE A 609 6.35 -0.56 17.11
N ARG A 610 5.85 0.45 16.42
CA ARG A 610 4.45 0.54 16.00
C ARG A 610 4.07 -0.63 15.08
N LEU A 611 2.95 -1.28 15.40
CA LEU A 611 2.37 -2.36 14.59
C LEU A 611 1.07 -1.92 13.89
N SER A 612 0.23 -1.20 14.60
CA SER A 612 -1.06 -0.70 14.10
C SER A 612 -1.49 0.51 14.91
N ASN A 613 -2.12 1.46 14.26
CA ASN A 613 -2.78 2.59 14.92
C ASN A 613 -4.07 2.96 14.20
N TYR A 614 -4.96 3.63 14.90
CA TYR A 614 -6.15 4.24 14.31
C TYR A 614 -6.59 5.46 15.10
N ILE A 615 -7.34 6.33 14.44
CA ILE A 615 -7.88 7.56 15.03
C ILE A 615 -9.39 7.61 14.82
N VAL A 616 -10.11 8.05 15.84
CA VAL A 616 -11.56 8.25 15.76
C VAL A 616 -11.95 9.62 16.33
N ARG A 617 -12.89 10.28 15.69
CA ARG A 617 -13.45 11.53 16.18
C ARG A 617 -14.65 11.26 17.10
N ALA A 618 -14.61 11.82 18.27
CA ALA A 618 -15.53 11.52 19.37
C ALA A 618 -17.01 11.77 19.02
N LYS A 619 -17.31 12.78 18.23
CA LYS A 619 -18.70 13.08 17.83
C LYS A 619 -19.35 11.98 16.98
N TYR A 620 -18.54 11.08 16.35
CA TYR A 620 -19.04 9.97 15.53
C TYR A 620 -19.12 8.63 16.29
N ARG A 621 -19.04 8.63 17.62
CA ARG A 621 -19.08 7.42 18.46
C ARG A 621 -20.34 6.55 18.26
N HIS A 622 -21.42 7.14 17.79
CA HIS A 622 -22.71 6.46 17.50
C HIS A 622 -22.92 6.18 15.99
N GLY A 623 -21.89 6.39 15.18
CA GLY A 623 -21.93 6.21 13.72
C GLY A 623 -21.79 7.53 12.97
N LEU A 624 -21.36 7.44 11.71
CA LEU A 624 -21.06 8.60 10.87
C LEU A 624 -22.32 9.44 10.55
N GLU A 625 -23.48 8.79 10.45
CA GLU A 625 -24.76 9.44 10.13
C GLU A 625 -25.40 10.18 11.32
N ALA A 626 -24.89 9.93 12.53
CA ALA A 626 -25.45 10.51 13.76
C ALA A 626 -24.37 11.24 14.57
N PRO A 627 -23.73 12.30 14.01
CA PRO A 627 -22.72 13.05 14.74
C PRO A 627 -23.37 13.76 15.94
N GLU A 628 -22.81 13.51 17.12
CA GLU A 628 -23.30 14.10 18.36
C GLU A 628 -22.13 14.65 19.18
N LEU A 629 -22.15 15.96 19.46
CA LEU A 629 -21.15 16.60 20.31
C LEU A 629 -21.12 15.99 21.70
N LEU A 630 -19.96 16.00 22.31
CA LEU A 630 -19.77 15.53 23.68
C LEU A 630 -20.46 16.47 24.67
N ILE A 631 -20.96 15.89 25.75
CA ILE A 631 -21.28 16.61 26.98
C ILE A 631 -19.99 16.63 27.82
N PRO A 632 -19.38 17.80 28.06
CA PRO A 632 -18.12 17.89 28.79
C PRO A 632 -18.14 17.14 30.13
N GLY A 633 -17.17 16.23 30.30
CA GLY A 633 -17.02 15.41 31.50
C GLY A 633 -17.90 14.15 31.55
N GLN A 634 -18.78 13.92 30.58
CA GLN A 634 -19.56 12.69 30.50
C GLN A 634 -18.70 11.54 29.97
N VAL A 635 -18.77 10.37 30.61
CA VAL A 635 -18.10 9.15 30.16
C VAL A 635 -18.86 8.59 28.96
N GLU A 636 -18.13 8.36 27.90
CA GLU A 636 -18.65 7.74 26.66
C GLU A 636 -17.85 6.48 26.33
N LYS A 637 -18.50 5.54 25.64
CA LYS A 637 -17.87 4.33 25.10
C LYS A 637 -17.48 4.56 23.65
N TYR A 638 -16.25 4.18 23.28
CA TYR A 638 -15.76 4.19 21.91
C TYR A 638 -15.37 2.77 21.51
N ASP A 639 -16.05 2.22 20.52
CA ASP A 639 -15.66 0.98 19.84
C ASP A 639 -14.76 1.37 18.65
N ILE A 640 -13.47 1.06 18.74
CA ILE A 640 -12.47 1.52 17.79
C ILE A 640 -11.98 0.33 16.98
N PHE A 641 -12.21 0.39 15.68
CA PHE A 641 -11.55 -0.47 14.70
C PHE A 641 -10.05 -0.14 14.65
N MET A 642 -9.20 -1.13 14.44
CA MET A 642 -7.79 -0.94 14.13
C MET A 642 -7.41 -1.84 12.94
N PRO A 643 -6.54 -1.36 12.02
CA PRO A 643 -6.14 -2.12 10.85
C PRO A 643 -5.56 -3.49 11.16
N ASN A 644 -5.65 -4.39 10.18
CA ASN A 644 -5.13 -5.75 10.25
C ASN A 644 -3.62 -5.80 10.47
N ILE A 645 -3.16 -6.81 11.21
CA ILE A 645 -1.75 -7.18 11.32
C ILE A 645 -1.57 -8.70 11.27
N ALA A 646 -0.33 -9.15 10.97
CA ALA A 646 0.15 -10.46 11.37
C ALA A 646 1.56 -10.27 11.96
N HIS A 647 1.67 -10.52 13.26
CA HIS A 647 2.89 -10.27 14.02
C HIS A 647 3.08 -11.30 15.12
N ARG A 648 4.33 -11.76 15.30
CA ARG A 648 4.76 -12.60 16.40
C ARG A 648 5.59 -11.80 17.39
N PHE A 649 5.05 -11.58 18.58
CA PHE A 649 5.79 -11.06 19.72
C PHE A 649 6.74 -12.14 20.23
N ALA A 650 8.01 -11.83 20.35
CA ALA A 650 9.02 -12.77 20.81
C ALA A 650 9.01 -12.93 22.34
N VAL A 651 9.59 -14.03 22.84
CA VAL A 651 9.93 -14.19 24.25
C VAL A 651 10.83 -13.04 24.69
N GLY A 652 10.57 -12.46 25.85
CA GLY A 652 11.30 -11.29 26.35
C GLY A 652 10.70 -9.94 25.92
N HIS A 653 9.84 -9.92 24.91
CA HIS A 653 9.13 -8.72 24.47
C HIS A 653 7.89 -8.41 25.35
N ARG A 654 7.26 -7.28 25.10
CA ARG A 654 6.01 -6.85 25.75
C ARG A 654 5.04 -6.29 24.72
N ILE A 655 3.75 -6.52 24.96
CA ILE A 655 2.66 -5.86 24.24
C ILE A 655 2.49 -4.48 24.86
N ARG A 656 2.37 -3.45 24.03
CA ARG A 656 2.08 -2.09 24.48
C ARG A 656 0.91 -1.51 23.73
N PHE A 657 0.02 -0.87 24.47
CA PHE A 657 -1.11 -0.13 23.93
C PHE A 657 -1.07 1.30 24.47
N SER A 658 -1.18 2.29 23.59
CA SER A 658 -1.16 3.69 24.00
C SER A 658 -2.38 4.45 23.47
N ILE A 659 -2.77 5.50 24.23
CA ILE A 659 -3.90 6.37 23.91
C ILE A 659 -3.42 7.83 24.00
N THR A 660 -3.73 8.60 22.96
CA THR A 660 -3.52 10.05 22.91
C THR A 660 -4.65 10.73 22.12
N SER A 661 -4.59 12.06 21.94
CA SER A 661 -5.60 12.82 21.21
C SER A 661 -5.08 13.43 19.90
N SER A 662 -3.87 13.10 19.48
CA SER A 662 -3.30 13.65 18.26
C SER A 662 -2.27 12.73 17.62
N SER A 663 -2.16 12.82 16.30
CA SER A 663 -1.09 12.33 15.45
C SER A 663 -1.00 13.30 14.27
N LYS A 664 -0.13 14.30 14.37
CA LYS A 664 -0.15 15.53 13.55
C LYS A 664 -0.06 15.25 12.05
N PHE A 665 0.78 14.28 11.67
CA PHE A 665 0.96 13.93 10.26
C PHE A 665 -0.02 12.88 9.73
N VAL A 666 -0.88 12.31 10.59
CA VAL A 666 -2.02 11.48 10.18
C VAL A 666 -3.27 12.34 9.99
N ALA A 667 -3.58 13.18 10.99
CA ALA A 667 -4.79 13.99 11.00
C ALA A 667 -4.53 15.39 11.55
N PHE A 668 -5.27 16.37 11.05
CA PHE A 668 -5.24 17.72 11.62
C PHE A 668 -5.67 17.68 13.09
N PRO A 669 -4.90 18.29 14.01
CA PRO A 669 -5.25 18.34 15.42
C PRO A 669 -6.65 18.89 15.64
N ASN A 670 -7.48 18.15 16.41
CA ASN A 670 -8.83 18.58 16.77
C ASN A 670 -8.76 19.82 17.65
N THR A 671 -9.52 20.85 17.31
CA THR A 671 -9.58 22.10 18.06
C THR A 671 -10.37 21.99 19.35
N ASN A 672 -11.07 20.88 19.58
CA ASN A 672 -11.94 20.55 20.73
C ASN A 672 -13.20 21.45 20.88
N THR A 673 -13.43 22.38 19.95
CA THR A 673 -14.56 23.33 19.98
C THR A 673 -15.87 22.70 19.53
N GLY A 674 -15.80 21.63 18.72
CA GLY A 674 -16.95 21.02 18.05
C GLY A 674 -17.40 21.78 16.78
N SER A 675 -16.63 22.77 16.34
CA SER A 675 -16.91 23.56 15.13
C SER A 675 -16.50 22.81 13.85
N ASN A 676 -16.82 23.41 12.69
CA ASN A 676 -16.36 22.87 11.39
C ASN A 676 -14.82 22.91 11.33
N PRO A 677 -14.15 21.77 11.16
CA PRO A 677 -12.68 21.69 11.19
C PRO A 677 -12.00 22.51 10.08
N TYR A 678 -12.65 22.73 8.94
CA TYR A 678 -12.09 23.52 7.85
C TYR A 678 -12.06 25.03 8.13
N GLU A 679 -12.98 25.52 8.97
CA GLU A 679 -13.18 26.95 9.25
C GLU A 679 -12.66 27.38 10.61
N ASP A 680 -12.48 26.42 11.53
CA ASP A 680 -12.12 26.71 12.89
C ASP A 680 -10.66 27.17 12.99
N SER A 681 -10.45 28.35 13.53
CA SER A 681 -9.15 28.97 13.80
C SER A 681 -8.82 29.06 15.30
N GLU A 682 -9.82 28.78 16.15
CA GLU A 682 -9.65 28.77 17.59
C GLU A 682 -9.53 27.34 18.10
N ALA A 683 -8.67 27.12 19.06
CA ALA A 683 -8.46 25.82 19.68
C ALA A 683 -8.45 25.94 21.20
N ILE A 684 -9.04 24.98 21.89
CA ILE A 684 -9.07 24.94 23.34
C ILE A 684 -8.31 23.74 23.88
N THR A 685 -7.55 23.98 24.93
CA THR A 685 -6.91 22.91 25.71
C THR A 685 -7.96 22.24 26.58
N VAL A 686 -7.94 20.90 26.62
CA VAL A 686 -8.93 20.08 27.33
C VAL A 686 -8.26 19.08 28.25
N LEU A 687 -8.99 18.68 29.30
CA LEU A 687 -8.64 17.54 30.13
C LEU A 687 -9.30 16.29 29.52
N GLN A 688 -8.49 15.28 29.27
CA GLN A 688 -8.91 13.95 28.82
C GLN A 688 -8.85 12.99 29.99
N THR A 689 -9.82 12.10 30.10
CA THR A 689 -9.90 11.08 31.14
C THR A 689 -10.22 9.73 30.52
N VAL A 690 -9.44 8.70 30.85
CA VAL A 690 -9.66 7.32 30.42
C VAL A 690 -9.95 6.46 31.64
N TYR A 691 -11.07 5.73 31.60
CA TYR A 691 -11.53 4.84 32.65
C TYR A 691 -11.22 3.39 32.29
N HIS A 692 -10.82 2.58 33.27
CA HIS A 692 -10.42 1.19 33.05
C HIS A 692 -10.69 0.27 34.26
N ASN A 693 -11.67 0.62 35.09
CA ASN A 693 -12.15 -0.25 36.15
C ASN A 693 -13.21 -1.23 35.62
N ARG A 694 -13.79 -2.05 36.51
CA ARG A 694 -14.79 -3.06 36.13
C ARG A 694 -16.09 -2.48 35.55
N GLU A 695 -16.48 -1.27 35.94
CA GLU A 695 -17.65 -0.58 35.39
C GLU A 695 -17.37 -0.06 33.98
N TYR A 696 -16.14 0.36 33.71
CA TYR A 696 -15.67 0.93 32.45
C TYR A 696 -14.45 0.16 31.93
N PRO A 697 -14.61 -1.11 31.50
CA PRO A 697 -13.48 -2.00 31.21
C PRO A 697 -12.83 -1.71 29.86
N SER A 698 -12.04 -0.64 29.78
CA SER A 698 -11.27 -0.34 28.58
C SER A 698 -10.25 -1.43 28.30
N HIS A 699 -10.16 -1.87 27.03
CA HIS A 699 -9.29 -2.96 26.60
C HIS A 699 -8.98 -2.95 25.10
N VAL A 700 -7.91 -3.62 24.72
CA VAL A 700 -7.60 -3.96 23.32
C VAL A 700 -7.88 -5.44 23.09
N LYS A 701 -8.40 -5.77 21.92
CA LYS A 701 -8.70 -7.14 21.46
C LYS A 701 -7.73 -7.55 20.36
N LEU A 702 -7.05 -8.66 20.58
CA LEU A 702 -6.07 -9.20 19.66
C LEU A 702 -6.54 -10.58 19.17
N PRO A 703 -6.57 -10.84 17.84
CA PRO A 703 -6.83 -12.16 17.28
C PRO A 703 -5.58 -13.05 17.40
N VAL A 704 -5.49 -13.82 18.46
CA VAL A 704 -4.35 -14.72 18.74
C VAL A 704 -4.50 -16.00 17.93
N VAL A 705 -3.45 -16.39 17.21
CA VAL A 705 -3.37 -17.66 16.46
C VAL A 705 -2.32 -18.57 17.08
N PRO A 706 -2.45 -19.91 16.91
CA PRO A 706 -1.42 -20.84 17.36
C PRO A 706 -0.05 -20.52 16.74
N ASN A 707 1.01 -20.71 17.52
CA ASN A 707 2.36 -20.67 16.99
C ASN A 707 2.56 -21.84 16.02
N ALA A 708 3.31 -21.64 14.93
CA ALA A 708 3.54 -22.65 13.89
C ALA A 708 4.45 -23.79 14.37
#